data_6ee57d49b5a13376682a8248d7ef7bc3
#
_entry.id   6ee57d49b5a13376682a8248d7ef7bc3
#
_cell.length_a   1.000
_cell.length_b   1.000
_cell.length_c   1.000
_cell.angle_alpha   90.00
_cell.angle_beta   90.00
_cell.angle_gamma   90.00
#
_symmetry.space_group_name_H-M   'P 1'
#
loop_
_entity.id
_entity.type
_entity.pdbx_description
1 polymer ?
#
loop_
_entity_poly.entity_id
_entity_poly.type
_entity_poly.pdbx_seq_one_letter_code
_entity_poly.pdbx_strand_id
1 'polypeptide(L)'
;MTGTVSSDTEGMLIGASVVSGPTSGVSTDLNGCYEITVTEGTTLSYSYLGYQKQVWVVPTGITEIKHDVTLLPDDVIDEVVVVAYGTRKKGTIAGSVSTVKAEKLEAVPAAGFDQALQGQSPGLMVLSNSGEPSKAATFQIRGTNSINSGTSPLFILDGVPISSSDFNAISPSDIESVSVLKDASSSSIYGARAANGVVVITTKRGTAMDAAKVTFRTQVGFSQLAHGNWNLMNTAERIEFEKMIGLDAGKNYDKLSLTDINWLDVVFNRAALLQSYDLSVSKATDKMNYYVSGSFFDQDGIAQGSTFRRFNVRANTDVRASKWLRLGTNTMAVYEEVQQAEDGEYALYSPISASRFMLPYWNPYREDGSIASESDGSWSGTGQNPLEWMEANPQTNKKYKILTTIFAEITPFEGLTIRSQFGADFTNSTSFMRSLPSYAPNNGIGVAGRASYNTLGLTITNTITYRTEIADKHSLNFMLGHEGVNSQYEGFQAIIQGQNNDFLTTMSSGSRAISWGDVTDSYGFLSFFGRGEYSYDSRYYADFSVRTDASSRFGRGGRWAAFWSVGLMWNAKRESFLDNVDWLSTAQLALSTGTSGNSSIPNYDHLALVAGGANYNDQMGIYPLQSGNEDLGWEKLWTTNVALHLGFWNRFNADIEFYNKYTTDMLMSVPVSYADKGEGFRWDNIGAMVNRGFELQLNADVVRRGSFVWNVSANVSYNHNEITELYNGLNEYELSSTSTKLVVGHSVGEFYVNRYAGVNPANGDALWLTKDGEVTTEFNESDKVMIGKSYIAPWQGGFGTSLSWRGLTLSAQFAWVADRWMFNNDRFFEESNGLYSTYNQSRRILYDGWKQPGDITDIPRYGVTPQMDSRFLEDASFLRLKNVMLSYSLPSNMLRKSKFFTSARIYIQAQNLFTFTAFSGIDPEASGNVYKAQYPMSRQYSMGVDLTF
;
A
#
# COMPACT_ATOMS: atom_id res chain seq x y z
N MET A 1 -3.46 33.17 -38.08
CA MET A 1 -2.32 33.46 -37.22
C MET A 1 -1.45 32.26 -37.11
N THR A 2 -0.15 32.38 -37.22
CA THR A 2 0.83 31.29 -37.13
C THR A 2 1.90 31.62 -36.11
N GLY A 3 2.64 30.65 -35.64
CA GLY A 3 3.77 30.86 -34.73
C GLY A 3 4.35 29.53 -34.24
N THR A 4 5.36 29.65 -33.38
CA THR A 4 6.00 28.50 -32.74
C THR A 4 5.85 28.57 -31.22
N VAL A 5 5.68 27.47 -30.58
CA VAL A 5 5.79 27.32 -29.11
C VAL A 5 7.06 26.56 -28.83
N SER A 6 7.95 27.20 -28.09
CA SER A 6 9.25 26.65 -27.73
C SER A 6 9.48 26.74 -26.21
N SER A 7 10.51 26.11 -25.76
CA SER A 7 11.07 26.29 -24.42
C SER A 7 12.58 26.50 -24.55
N ASP A 8 13.13 27.31 -23.66
CA ASP A 8 14.59 27.50 -23.57
C ASP A 8 15.33 26.22 -23.17
N THR A 9 14.58 25.23 -22.64
CA THR A 9 15.14 23.99 -22.10
C THR A 9 14.96 22.79 -23.04
N GLU A 10 13.81 22.67 -23.72
CA GLU A 10 13.47 21.51 -24.57
C GLU A 10 13.45 21.84 -26.07
N GLY A 11 13.64 23.11 -26.43
CA GLY A 11 13.50 23.56 -27.80
C GLY A 11 12.03 23.68 -28.21
N MET A 12 11.67 23.19 -29.40
CA MET A 12 10.29 23.29 -29.91
C MET A 12 9.36 22.33 -29.15
N LEU A 13 8.30 22.88 -28.54
CA LEU A 13 7.31 22.11 -27.77
C LEU A 13 6.24 21.53 -28.70
N ILE A 14 6.24 20.21 -28.82
CA ILE A 14 5.33 19.44 -29.68
C ILE A 14 4.07 19.09 -28.90
N GLY A 15 2.89 19.42 -29.44
CA GLY A 15 1.62 19.17 -28.75
C GLY A 15 1.27 20.22 -27.69
N ALA A 16 1.98 21.35 -27.65
CA ALA A 16 1.59 22.47 -26.81
C ALA A 16 0.22 23.01 -27.22
N SER A 17 -0.66 23.21 -26.25
CA SER A 17 -2.01 23.72 -26.48
C SER A 17 -1.99 25.23 -26.67
N VAL A 18 -2.61 25.71 -27.77
CA VAL A 18 -2.86 27.12 -28.08
C VAL A 18 -4.38 27.31 -28.13
N VAL A 19 -4.94 27.92 -27.10
CA VAL A 19 -6.41 27.96 -26.86
C VAL A 19 -6.89 29.39 -26.94
N SER A 20 -7.93 29.63 -27.74
CA SER A 20 -8.55 30.98 -27.92
C SER A 20 -9.85 31.15 -27.09
N GLY A 21 -10.24 30.14 -26.34
CA GLY A 21 -11.44 30.10 -25.49
C GLY A 21 -11.65 28.70 -24.95
N PRO A 22 -12.68 28.46 -24.15
CA PRO A 22 -12.90 27.16 -23.53
C PRO A 22 -13.16 25.98 -24.50
N THR A 23 -13.47 26.28 -25.77
CA THR A 23 -13.84 25.29 -26.79
C THR A 23 -13.08 25.40 -28.10
N SER A 24 -12.20 26.34 -28.24
CA SER A 24 -11.47 26.57 -29.50
C SER A 24 -9.96 26.67 -29.24
N GLY A 25 -9.20 25.81 -29.88
CA GLY A 25 -7.76 25.72 -29.76
C GLY A 25 -7.15 24.76 -30.76
N VAL A 26 -5.84 24.85 -30.88
CA VAL A 26 -5.02 23.94 -31.69
C VAL A 26 -3.83 23.45 -30.87
N SER A 27 -3.26 22.33 -31.26
CA SER A 27 -1.99 21.87 -30.69
C SER A 27 -0.86 22.17 -31.66
N THR A 28 0.33 22.49 -31.11
CA THR A 28 1.52 22.67 -31.93
C THR A 28 1.91 21.37 -32.63
N ASP A 29 2.41 21.55 -33.83
CA ASP A 29 2.93 20.47 -34.64
C ASP A 29 4.34 20.02 -34.16
N LEU A 30 5.01 19.20 -34.95
CA LEU A 30 6.32 18.60 -34.68
C LEU A 30 7.50 19.59 -34.69
N ASN A 31 7.30 20.71 -35.27
CA ASN A 31 8.28 21.79 -35.28
C ASN A 31 7.89 22.83 -34.23
N GLY A 32 6.96 22.48 -33.33
CA GLY A 32 6.40 23.41 -32.35
C GLY A 32 5.52 24.48 -33.02
N CYS A 33 5.14 24.34 -34.30
CA CYS A 33 4.37 25.33 -35.03
C CYS A 33 2.88 25.15 -34.77
N TYR A 34 2.16 26.26 -34.73
CA TYR A 34 0.70 26.29 -34.67
C TYR A 34 0.12 27.21 -35.72
N GLU A 35 -1.09 26.91 -36.17
CA GLU A 35 -1.91 27.79 -36.99
C GLU A 35 -3.33 27.83 -36.43
N ILE A 36 -3.83 29.02 -36.12
CA ILE A 36 -5.14 29.22 -35.52
C ILE A 36 -5.84 30.43 -36.15
N THR A 37 -7.14 30.27 -36.45
CA THR A 37 -7.98 31.37 -36.90
C THR A 37 -8.75 31.93 -35.73
N VAL A 38 -8.53 33.20 -35.40
CA VAL A 38 -9.16 33.89 -34.24
C VAL A 38 -9.57 35.30 -34.63
N THR A 39 -10.52 35.88 -33.90
CA THR A 39 -10.93 37.27 -34.06
C THR A 39 -9.95 38.21 -33.33
N GLU A 40 -9.85 39.44 -33.80
CA GLU A 40 -9.09 40.50 -33.13
C GLU A 40 -9.56 40.70 -31.70
N GLY A 41 -8.63 41.00 -30.80
CA GLY A 41 -8.90 41.15 -29.36
C GLY A 41 -9.09 39.81 -28.58
N THR A 42 -9.06 38.66 -29.28
CA THR A 42 -9.12 37.37 -28.61
C THR A 42 -7.87 37.13 -27.77
N THR A 43 -8.05 36.62 -26.54
CA THR A 43 -6.97 36.20 -25.67
C THR A 43 -6.56 34.76 -26.01
N LEU A 44 -5.33 34.58 -26.49
CA LEU A 44 -4.74 33.25 -26.68
C LEU A 44 -4.00 32.80 -25.43
N SER A 45 -4.16 31.56 -25.08
CA SER A 45 -3.49 30.89 -23.98
C SER A 45 -2.62 29.77 -24.50
N TYR A 46 -1.35 29.81 -24.17
CA TYR A 46 -0.34 28.84 -24.53
C TYR A 46 -0.02 28.00 -23.29
N SER A 47 -0.17 26.70 -23.38
CA SER A 47 0.14 25.80 -22.28
C SER A 47 0.74 24.49 -22.78
N TYR A 48 1.64 23.94 -21.97
CA TYR A 48 2.23 22.63 -22.18
C TYR A 48 2.49 21.98 -20.82
N LEU A 49 2.41 20.67 -20.75
CA LEU A 49 2.57 19.94 -19.48
C LEU A 49 3.97 20.18 -18.91
N GLY A 50 4.06 20.66 -17.68
CA GLY A 50 5.32 21.00 -17.03
C GLY A 50 5.83 22.43 -17.35
N TYR A 51 5.00 23.28 -17.96
CA TYR A 51 5.34 24.65 -18.32
C TYR A 51 4.30 25.66 -17.86
N GLN A 52 4.78 26.86 -17.52
CA GLN A 52 3.94 27.99 -17.14
C GLN A 52 3.06 28.44 -18.31
N LYS A 53 1.78 28.55 -18.03
CA LYS A 53 0.81 29.05 -18.99
C LYS A 53 1.11 30.53 -19.33
N GLN A 54 1.29 30.84 -20.61
CA GLN A 54 1.36 32.23 -21.09
C GLN A 54 0.06 32.68 -21.76
N VAL A 55 -0.24 33.94 -21.64
CA VAL A 55 -1.47 34.54 -22.20
C VAL A 55 -1.07 35.72 -23.05
N TRP A 56 -1.64 35.83 -24.25
CA TRP A 56 -1.37 36.94 -25.16
C TRP A 56 -2.66 37.37 -25.87
N VAL A 57 -2.86 38.67 -26.00
CA VAL A 57 -4.05 39.26 -26.64
C VAL A 57 -3.74 39.58 -28.10
N VAL A 58 -4.55 39.06 -29.02
CA VAL A 58 -4.41 39.32 -30.48
C VAL A 58 -4.62 40.78 -30.77
N PRO A 59 -3.65 41.49 -31.36
CA PRO A 59 -3.79 42.91 -31.71
C PRO A 59 -4.92 43.15 -32.71
N THR A 60 -5.48 44.37 -32.67
CA THR A 60 -6.49 44.82 -33.63
C THR A 60 -5.86 45.38 -34.89
N GLY A 61 -6.51 45.20 -36.05
CA GLY A 61 -6.11 45.81 -37.32
C GLY A 61 -5.11 44.99 -38.15
N ILE A 62 -4.87 43.72 -37.86
CA ILE A 62 -3.92 42.88 -38.59
C ILE A 62 -4.59 41.58 -39.02
N THR A 63 -4.52 41.26 -40.34
CA THR A 63 -5.15 40.06 -40.90
C THR A 63 -4.30 38.78 -40.83
N GLU A 64 -2.97 38.94 -40.75
CA GLU A 64 -2.03 37.81 -40.56
C GLU A 64 -0.92 38.18 -39.59
N ILE A 65 -0.74 37.37 -38.54
CA ILE A 65 0.28 37.57 -37.48
C ILE A 65 1.09 36.30 -37.33
N LYS A 66 2.40 36.44 -37.24
CA LYS A 66 3.29 35.41 -36.70
C LYS A 66 3.66 35.78 -35.27
N HIS A 67 3.36 34.91 -34.28
CA HIS A 67 3.70 35.10 -32.88
C HIS A 67 4.38 33.85 -32.33
N ASP A 68 5.66 33.95 -32.05
CA ASP A 68 6.45 32.86 -31.45
C ASP A 68 6.45 33.04 -29.91
N VAL A 69 6.24 31.94 -29.17
CA VAL A 69 6.10 31.94 -27.71
C VAL A 69 7.12 31.00 -27.12
N THR A 70 7.86 31.44 -26.10
CA THR A 70 8.74 30.58 -25.32
C THR A 70 8.09 30.40 -23.95
N LEU A 71 7.68 29.13 -23.65
CA LEU A 71 7.15 28.77 -22.35
C LEU A 71 8.30 28.51 -21.37
N LEU A 72 8.17 29.02 -20.17
CA LEU A 72 9.06 28.72 -19.07
C LEU A 72 8.62 27.43 -18.40
N PRO A 73 9.55 26.58 -17.92
CA PRO A 73 9.19 25.43 -17.12
C PRO A 73 8.31 25.83 -15.93
N ASP A 74 7.32 25.01 -15.63
CA ASP A 74 6.46 25.23 -14.46
C ASP A 74 7.27 24.93 -13.20
N ASP A 75 7.31 25.87 -12.27
CA ASP A 75 7.91 25.61 -10.96
C ASP A 75 7.06 24.54 -10.26
N VAL A 76 7.70 23.60 -9.53
CA VAL A 76 7.03 22.58 -8.70
C VAL A 76 6.00 23.20 -7.74
N ILE A 77 6.11 24.50 -7.49
CA ILE A 77 5.23 25.31 -6.65
C ILE A 77 3.84 25.53 -7.26
N ASP A 78 3.71 25.59 -8.59
CA ASP A 78 2.43 25.80 -9.28
C ASP A 78 1.63 24.50 -9.51
N GLU A 79 2.18 23.33 -9.08
CA GLU A 79 1.49 22.05 -9.11
C GLU A 79 0.18 22.13 -8.30
N VAL A 80 -0.95 21.82 -8.96
CA VAL A 80 -2.25 21.78 -8.30
C VAL A 80 -2.44 20.42 -7.64
N VAL A 81 -2.63 20.44 -6.34
CA VAL A 81 -2.86 19.23 -5.54
C VAL A 81 -4.28 19.25 -4.96
N VAL A 82 -4.89 18.09 -4.85
CA VAL A 82 -6.16 17.92 -4.15
C VAL A 82 -5.88 17.84 -2.66
N VAL A 83 -6.36 18.82 -1.92
CA VAL A 83 -6.25 18.86 -0.46
C VAL A 83 -7.65 19.11 0.09
N ALA A 84 -8.13 18.21 0.91
CA ALA A 84 -9.32 18.32 1.72
C ALA A 84 -10.46 19.16 1.09
N TYR A 85 -11.37 18.51 0.42
CA TYR A 85 -12.59 19.09 -0.19
C TYR A 85 -12.34 20.21 -1.23
N GLY A 86 -11.09 20.38 -1.71
CA GLY A 86 -10.75 21.38 -2.71
C GLY A 86 -9.40 21.15 -3.39
N THR A 87 -9.05 22.03 -4.33
CA THR A 87 -7.76 22.02 -5.02
C THR A 87 -6.95 23.25 -4.63
N ARG A 88 -5.64 23.09 -4.44
CA ARG A 88 -4.70 24.17 -4.11
C ARG A 88 -3.41 24.04 -4.91
N LYS A 89 -2.72 25.14 -5.12
CA LYS A 89 -1.34 25.10 -5.61
C LYS A 89 -0.44 24.61 -4.48
N LYS A 90 0.45 23.66 -4.73
CA LYS A 90 1.38 23.07 -3.76
C LYS A 90 2.16 24.17 -3.02
N GLY A 91 2.67 25.15 -3.74
CA GLY A 91 3.43 26.29 -3.18
C GLY A 91 2.63 27.27 -2.30
N THR A 92 1.32 27.05 -2.09
CA THR A 92 0.47 27.86 -1.20
C THR A 92 -0.01 27.10 0.03
N ILE A 93 0.47 25.88 0.24
CA ILE A 93 0.07 25.01 1.36
C ILE A 93 1.15 25.08 2.43
N ALA A 94 0.80 25.55 3.62
CA ALA A 94 1.71 25.55 4.76
C ALA A 94 1.95 24.15 5.35
N GLY A 95 1.15 23.17 4.96
CA GLY A 95 1.24 21.79 5.40
C GLY A 95 2.13 20.91 4.53
N SER A 96 2.56 19.77 5.10
CA SER A 96 3.37 18.75 4.41
C SER A 96 2.51 17.89 3.49
N VAL A 97 2.73 18.03 2.18
CA VAL A 97 2.03 17.28 1.12
C VAL A 97 3.04 16.76 0.10
N SER A 98 2.99 15.46 -0.14
CA SER A 98 3.78 14.81 -1.21
C SER A 98 2.84 14.23 -2.25
N THR A 99 3.11 14.43 -3.54
CA THR A 99 2.26 13.97 -4.63
C THR A 99 3.02 13.06 -5.57
N VAL A 100 2.42 11.92 -5.91
CA VAL A 100 2.89 10.98 -6.93
C VAL A 100 1.94 11.07 -8.12
N LYS A 101 2.47 11.42 -9.30
CA LYS A 101 1.68 11.61 -10.53
C LYS A 101 1.41 10.30 -11.27
N ALA A 102 0.41 10.35 -12.14
CA ALA A 102 -0.05 9.23 -12.99
C ALA A 102 1.10 8.51 -13.72
N GLU A 103 2.04 9.25 -14.30
CA GLU A 103 3.11 8.68 -15.12
C GLU A 103 3.99 7.69 -14.36
N LYS A 104 4.20 7.94 -13.04
CA LYS A 104 4.96 7.03 -12.18
C LYS A 104 4.15 5.80 -11.77
N LEU A 105 2.84 5.92 -11.64
CA LEU A 105 1.93 4.84 -11.25
C LEU A 105 1.61 3.92 -12.42
N GLU A 106 1.36 4.50 -13.59
CA GLU A 106 1.07 3.77 -14.83
C GLU A 106 2.25 2.94 -15.36
N ALA A 107 3.45 3.31 -14.94
CA ALA A 107 4.66 2.59 -15.31
C ALA A 107 4.77 1.20 -14.62
N VAL A 108 3.90 0.83 -13.70
CA VAL A 108 4.00 -0.41 -12.90
C VAL A 108 2.84 -1.33 -13.23
N PRO A 109 3.06 -2.50 -13.90
CA PRO A 109 2.02 -3.50 -14.13
C PRO A 109 1.76 -4.27 -12.84
N ALA A 110 0.86 -3.80 -12.03
CA ALA A 110 0.48 -4.44 -10.78
C ALA A 110 -1.04 -4.55 -10.69
N ALA A 111 -1.50 -5.53 -9.93
CA ALA A 111 -2.92 -5.69 -9.62
C ALA A 111 -3.47 -4.41 -8.97
N GLY A 112 -2.70 -3.81 -8.03
CA GLY A 112 -2.99 -2.54 -7.37
C GLY A 112 -1.89 -1.50 -7.60
N PHE A 113 -2.22 -0.23 -7.40
CA PHE A 113 -1.27 0.89 -7.52
C PHE A 113 -0.37 1.05 -6.27
N ASP A 114 -0.66 0.37 -5.19
CA ASP A 114 0.01 0.45 -3.90
C ASP A 114 1.51 0.13 -3.99
N GLN A 115 1.88 -0.92 -4.73
CA GLN A 115 3.28 -1.29 -4.95
C GLN A 115 4.08 -0.22 -5.71
N ALA A 116 3.39 0.58 -6.55
CA ALA A 116 4.01 1.68 -7.28
C ALA A 116 4.36 2.89 -6.39
N LEU A 117 3.76 2.99 -5.20
CA LEU A 117 4.02 4.08 -4.24
C LEU A 117 5.27 3.87 -3.38
N GLN A 118 5.80 2.64 -3.31
CA GLN A 118 6.95 2.31 -2.48
C GLN A 118 8.19 3.11 -2.89
N GLY A 119 8.80 3.82 -1.92
CA GLY A 119 9.99 4.65 -2.14
C GLY A 119 9.73 5.93 -2.97
N GLN A 120 8.46 6.32 -3.23
CA GLN A 120 8.14 7.53 -4.00
C GLN A 120 7.94 8.78 -3.15
N SER A 121 7.60 8.62 -1.87
CA SER A 121 7.29 9.72 -0.96
C SER A 121 8.04 9.55 0.35
N PRO A 122 8.77 10.57 0.84
CA PRO A 122 9.42 10.50 2.14
C PRO A 122 8.36 10.38 3.24
N GLY A 123 8.67 9.64 4.30
CA GLY A 123 7.78 9.40 5.44
C GLY A 123 6.62 8.42 5.16
N LEU A 124 6.41 7.99 3.92
CA LEU A 124 5.46 6.94 3.57
C LEU A 124 6.20 5.61 3.43
N MET A 125 5.97 4.69 4.37
CA MET A 125 6.41 3.31 4.26
C MET A 125 5.30 2.48 3.61
N VAL A 126 5.66 1.74 2.57
CA VAL A 126 4.80 0.77 1.91
C VAL A 126 5.53 -0.55 1.92
N LEU A 127 4.96 -1.56 2.58
CA LEU A 127 5.52 -2.91 2.63
C LEU A 127 4.56 -3.87 1.93
N SER A 128 5.07 -4.60 0.96
CA SER A 128 4.32 -5.66 0.30
C SER A 128 4.35 -6.89 1.19
N ASN A 129 3.27 -7.14 1.91
CA ASN A 129 3.19 -8.23 2.89
C ASN A 129 3.26 -9.62 2.26
N SER A 130 2.94 -9.72 0.97
CA SER A 130 2.89 -10.96 0.20
C SER A 130 3.12 -10.64 -1.27
N GLY A 131 3.75 -11.56 -2.00
CA GLY A 131 3.86 -11.52 -3.45
C GLY A 131 2.61 -12.01 -4.19
N GLU A 132 1.58 -12.41 -3.47
CA GLU A 132 0.32 -12.88 -4.04
C GLU A 132 -0.42 -11.72 -4.73
N PRO A 133 -0.91 -11.92 -5.98
CA PRO A 133 -1.48 -10.84 -6.78
C PRO A 133 -2.67 -10.10 -6.15
N SER A 134 -3.41 -10.75 -5.23
CA SER A 134 -4.61 -10.20 -4.59
C SER A 134 -4.36 -9.47 -3.27
N LYS A 135 -3.15 -9.53 -2.71
CA LYS A 135 -2.84 -8.96 -1.40
C LYS A 135 -2.42 -7.50 -1.50
N ALA A 136 -3.06 -6.65 -0.71
CA ALA A 136 -2.71 -5.24 -0.59
C ALA A 136 -1.48 -5.03 0.30
N ALA A 137 -0.70 -3.99 0.00
CA ALA A 137 0.42 -3.58 0.84
C ALA A 137 -0.03 -2.96 2.16
N THR A 138 0.85 -2.99 3.17
CA THR A 138 0.69 -2.22 4.41
C THR A 138 1.28 -0.82 4.24
N PHE A 139 0.52 0.18 4.68
CA PHE A 139 0.90 1.58 4.63
C PHE A 139 1.13 2.14 6.03
N GLN A 140 2.19 2.92 6.18
CA GLN A 140 2.49 3.63 7.41
C GLN A 140 3.06 5.01 7.11
N ILE A 141 2.58 6.06 7.79
CA ILE A 141 3.04 7.44 7.61
C ILE A 141 3.66 7.95 8.90
N ARG A 142 4.98 8.24 8.87
CA ARG A 142 5.74 8.79 10.00
C ARG A 142 5.64 7.94 11.27
N GLY A 143 5.85 6.63 11.11
CA GLY A 143 5.90 5.67 12.21
C GLY A 143 4.54 5.18 12.71
N THR A 144 4.58 4.30 13.70
CA THR A 144 3.42 3.74 14.40
C THR A 144 2.94 4.71 15.47
N ASN A 145 1.65 5.07 15.46
CA ASN A 145 1.09 6.07 16.36
C ASN A 145 0.20 5.47 17.47
N SER A 146 -0.06 4.18 17.44
CA SER A 146 -0.88 3.46 18.42
C SER A 146 -0.33 2.06 18.68
N ILE A 147 -0.69 1.46 19.80
CA ILE A 147 -0.29 0.11 20.22
C ILE A 147 -1.34 -0.93 19.74
N ASN A 148 -2.60 -0.73 20.10
CA ASN A 148 -3.67 -1.69 19.81
C ASN A 148 -4.70 -1.19 18.79
N SER A 149 -4.74 0.14 18.54
CA SER A 149 -5.64 0.73 17.53
C SER A 149 -5.02 0.65 16.13
N GLY A 150 -5.83 0.76 15.09
CA GLY A 150 -5.36 0.72 13.69
C GLY A 150 -4.37 1.83 13.37
N THR A 151 -3.29 1.49 12.67
CA THR A 151 -2.20 2.39 12.29
C THR A 151 -2.19 2.77 10.81
N SER A 152 -3.12 2.23 10.01
CA SER A 152 -3.25 2.54 8.59
C SER A 152 -3.73 3.97 8.36
N PRO A 153 -3.22 4.68 7.33
CA PRO A 153 -3.74 5.99 6.96
C PRO A 153 -5.19 5.91 6.45
N LEU A 154 -5.87 7.04 6.45
CA LEU A 154 -7.17 7.18 5.81
C LEU A 154 -6.99 7.29 4.30
N PHE A 155 -7.70 6.47 3.52
CA PHE A 155 -7.69 6.53 2.07
C PHE A 155 -8.96 7.19 1.55
N ILE A 156 -8.80 8.16 0.65
CA ILE A 156 -9.89 8.92 0.03
C ILE A 156 -9.81 8.77 -1.48
N LEU A 157 -10.83 8.22 -2.11
CA LEU A 157 -10.96 8.15 -3.56
C LEU A 157 -12.05 9.12 -4.04
N ASP A 158 -11.66 10.15 -4.79
CA ASP A 158 -12.57 11.20 -5.31
C ASP A 158 -13.51 11.80 -4.23
N GLY A 159 -13.01 11.93 -2.99
CA GLY A 159 -13.72 12.49 -1.86
C GLY A 159 -14.54 11.51 -1.03
N VAL A 160 -14.46 10.21 -1.28
CA VAL A 160 -15.11 9.15 -0.47
C VAL A 160 -14.06 8.30 0.24
N PRO A 161 -14.22 8.01 1.54
CA PRO A 161 -13.36 7.07 2.24
C PRO A 161 -13.48 5.66 1.66
N ILE A 162 -12.33 5.00 1.46
CA ILE A 162 -12.22 3.60 1.01
C ILE A 162 -11.29 2.81 1.93
N SER A 163 -11.35 1.47 1.85
CA SER A 163 -10.41 0.57 2.54
C SER A 163 -9.14 0.36 1.71
N SER A 164 -8.02 0.03 2.37
CA SER A 164 -6.81 -0.44 1.68
C SER A 164 -7.04 -1.73 0.89
N SER A 165 -7.98 -2.59 1.32
CA SER A 165 -8.40 -3.79 0.58
C SER A 165 -9.06 -3.50 -0.77
N ASP A 166 -9.38 -2.23 -1.06
CA ASP A 166 -9.99 -1.79 -2.31
C ASP A 166 -8.96 -1.32 -3.35
N PHE A 167 -7.67 -1.31 -3.03
CA PHE A 167 -6.65 -0.85 -3.97
C PHE A 167 -6.60 -1.69 -5.25
N ASN A 168 -6.78 -3.00 -5.10
CA ASN A 168 -6.83 -3.89 -6.26
C ASN A 168 -8.04 -3.64 -7.17
N ALA A 169 -9.09 -2.99 -6.65
CA ALA A 169 -10.27 -2.61 -7.43
C ALA A 169 -10.02 -1.41 -8.35
N ILE A 170 -8.96 -0.62 -8.10
CA ILE A 170 -8.65 0.60 -8.84
C ILE A 170 -7.60 0.30 -9.91
N SER A 171 -7.94 0.53 -11.20
CA SER A 171 -6.95 0.43 -12.26
C SER A 171 -5.92 1.57 -12.13
N PRO A 172 -4.59 1.28 -12.11
CA PRO A 172 -3.57 2.33 -12.15
C PRO A 172 -3.73 3.30 -13.31
N SER A 173 -4.28 2.85 -14.44
CA SER A 173 -4.54 3.67 -15.63
C SER A 173 -5.61 4.76 -15.43
N ASP A 174 -6.49 4.61 -14.42
CA ASP A 174 -7.55 5.57 -14.09
C ASP A 174 -7.09 6.67 -13.12
N ILE A 175 -5.91 6.53 -12.50
CA ILE A 175 -5.42 7.46 -11.48
C ILE A 175 -4.74 8.66 -12.16
N GLU A 176 -5.06 9.87 -11.72
CA GLU A 176 -4.38 11.12 -12.09
C GLU A 176 -3.21 11.42 -11.16
N SER A 177 -3.46 11.29 -9.85
CA SER A 177 -2.45 11.53 -8.82
C SER A 177 -2.82 10.88 -7.49
N VAL A 178 -1.78 10.62 -6.68
CA VAL A 178 -1.92 10.22 -5.28
C VAL A 178 -1.18 11.25 -4.42
N SER A 179 -1.92 11.93 -3.54
CA SER A 179 -1.37 12.92 -2.61
C SER A 179 -1.35 12.36 -1.18
N VAL A 180 -0.21 12.45 -0.52
CA VAL A 180 0.01 11.98 0.85
C VAL A 180 0.07 13.19 1.78
N LEU A 181 -0.90 13.32 2.69
CA LEU A 181 -1.03 14.39 3.67
C LEU A 181 -0.47 13.88 5.00
N LYS A 182 0.62 14.50 5.48
CA LYS A 182 1.44 13.92 6.55
C LYS A 182 1.38 14.70 7.88
N ASP A 183 0.91 15.93 7.85
CA ASP A 183 0.86 16.81 9.03
C ASP A 183 -0.54 17.31 9.36
N ALA A 184 -0.67 17.99 10.50
CA ALA A 184 -1.96 18.46 10.99
C ALA A 184 -2.62 19.51 10.09
N SER A 185 -1.88 20.47 9.50
CA SER A 185 -2.46 21.52 8.64
C SER A 185 -3.10 20.95 7.38
N SER A 186 -2.49 19.90 6.80
CA SER A 186 -3.03 19.24 5.61
C SER A 186 -4.12 18.19 5.93
N SER A 187 -4.06 17.52 7.07
CA SER A 187 -4.90 16.37 7.39
C SER A 187 -6.01 16.62 8.42
N SER A 188 -5.88 17.61 9.33
CA SER A 188 -6.84 17.83 10.43
C SER A 188 -8.28 18.06 9.98
N ILE A 189 -8.49 18.58 8.78
CA ILE A 189 -9.85 18.77 8.25
C ILE A 189 -10.56 17.44 7.93
N TYR A 190 -9.81 16.33 7.81
CA TYR A 190 -10.36 14.96 7.79
C TYR A 190 -10.58 14.41 9.20
N GLY A 191 -10.17 15.16 10.24
CA GLY A 191 -10.51 15.00 11.65
C GLY A 191 -10.03 13.71 12.28
N ALA A 192 -10.97 13.08 12.92
CA ALA A 192 -10.84 11.93 13.79
C ALA A 192 -10.36 10.63 13.10
N ARG A 193 -10.19 10.60 11.82
CA ARG A 193 -9.68 9.45 11.06
C ARG A 193 -8.30 9.70 10.47
N ALA A 194 -7.73 10.89 10.70
CA ALA A 194 -6.53 11.36 10.05
C ALA A 194 -5.25 11.29 10.91
N ALA A 195 -5.29 10.69 12.11
CA ALA A 195 -4.13 10.58 13.00
C ALA A 195 -2.95 9.88 12.33
N ASN A 196 -3.22 8.87 11.50
CA ASN A 196 -2.20 8.12 10.78
C ASN A 196 -1.85 8.75 9.41
N GLY A 197 -2.32 9.98 9.14
CA GLY A 197 -2.20 10.64 7.83
C GLY A 197 -3.32 10.29 6.87
N VAL A 198 -3.32 10.93 5.71
CA VAL A 198 -4.35 10.73 4.66
C VAL A 198 -3.69 10.52 3.30
N VAL A 199 -4.17 9.54 2.57
CA VAL A 199 -3.79 9.28 1.17
C VAL A 199 -4.98 9.62 0.29
N VAL A 200 -4.87 10.69 -0.50
CA VAL A 200 -5.92 11.16 -1.40
C VAL A 200 -5.63 10.70 -2.82
N ILE A 201 -6.52 9.90 -3.36
CA ILE A 201 -6.44 9.34 -4.70
C ILE A 201 -7.40 10.13 -5.59
N THR A 202 -6.86 10.75 -6.62
CA THR A 202 -7.65 11.51 -7.61
C THR A 202 -7.62 10.75 -8.93
N THR A 203 -8.80 10.58 -9.54
CA THR A 203 -8.92 9.90 -10.81
C THR A 203 -9.01 10.85 -11.99
N LYS A 204 -8.66 10.37 -13.18
CA LYS A 204 -8.61 11.13 -14.42
C LYS A 204 -9.95 11.73 -14.79
N ARG A 205 -9.88 12.88 -15.43
CA ARG A 205 -11.01 13.64 -15.98
C ARG A 205 -10.76 13.94 -17.46
N GLY A 206 -11.74 14.46 -18.15
CA GLY A 206 -11.60 14.89 -19.53
C GLY A 206 -10.64 16.07 -19.66
N THR A 207 -9.89 16.07 -20.74
CA THR A 207 -9.00 17.17 -21.13
C THR A 207 -9.66 18.02 -22.21
N ALA A 208 -9.40 19.35 -22.19
CA ALA A 208 -9.92 20.26 -23.21
C ALA A 208 -9.21 20.02 -24.54
N MET A 209 -9.93 19.45 -25.50
CA MET A 209 -9.44 19.16 -26.85
C MET A 209 -10.60 19.26 -27.85
N ASP A 210 -10.30 19.55 -29.13
CA ASP A 210 -11.32 19.64 -30.18
C ASP A 210 -12.03 18.31 -30.45
N ALA A 211 -11.27 17.21 -30.43
CA ALA A 211 -11.79 15.84 -30.54
C ALA A 211 -11.72 15.08 -29.22
N ALA A 212 -12.52 14.02 -29.08
CA ALA A 212 -12.38 13.10 -27.95
C ALA A 212 -11.05 12.35 -28.07
N LYS A 213 -10.32 12.30 -26.97
CA LYS A 213 -9.08 11.52 -26.86
C LYS A 213 -9.45 10.09 -26.51
N VAL A 214 -9.12 9.16 -27.40
CA VAL A 214 -9.25 7.71 -27.16
C VAL A 214 -7.85 7.15 -26.88
N THR A 215 -7.67 6.47 -25.75
CA THR A 215 -6.40 5.83 -25.40
C THR A 215 -6.62 4.34 -25.20
N PHE A 216 -5.81 3.54 -25.88
CA PHE A 216 -5.74 2.09 -25.69
C PHE A 216 -4.36 1.73 -25.18
N ARG A 217 -4.33 0.94 -24.11
CA ARG A 217 -3.09 0.40 -23.53
C ARG A 217 -3.18 -1.10 -23.45
N THR A 218 -2.10 -1.75 -23.75
CA THR A 218 -1.98 -3.20 -23.53
C THR A 218 -0.61 -3.52 -22.99
N GLN A 219 -0.59 -4.47 -22.07
CA GLN A 219 0.63 -4.98 -21.47
C GLN A 219 0.51 -6.48 -21.27
N VAL A 220 1.54 -7.21 -21.72
CA VAL A 220 1.64 -8.65 -21.56
C VAL A 220 3.01 -8.98 -20.99
N GLY A 221 3.05 -9.92 -20.07
CA GLY A 221 4.28 -10.31 -19.41
C GLY A 221 4.16 -11.64 -18.69
N PHE A 222 5.19 -11.93 -17.93
CA PHE A 222 5.20 -13.10 -17.07
C PHE A 222 5.91 -12.79 -15.75
N SER A 223 5.50 -13.49 -14.71
CA SER A 223 6.06 -13.46 -13.37
C SER A 223 6.81 -14.76 -13.09
N GLN A 224 7.89 -14.65 -12.33
CA GLN A 224 8.64 -15.81 -11.83
C GLN A 224 9.08 -15.55 -10.40
N LEU A 225 9.45 -16.60 -9.69
CA LEU A 225 9.96 -16.50 -8.32
C LEU A 225 11.16 -15.53 -8.28
N ALA A 226 11.10 -14.52 -7.41
CA ALA A 226 12.27 -13.73 -7.08
C ALA A 226 13.30 -14.61 -6.37
N HIS A 227 14.59 -14.28 -6.54
CA HIS A 227 15.62 -15.08 -5.91
C HIS A 227 15.51 -14.99 -4.38
N GLY A 228 15.47 -16.15 -3.71
CA GLY A 228 15.50 -16.27 -2.27
C GLY A 228 16.65 -17.19 -1.83
N ASN A 229 16.89 -17.27 -0.54
CA ASN A 229 17.89 -18.20 0.02
C ASN A 229 17.24 -19.57 0.29
N TRP A 230 17.38 -20.49 -0.66
CA TRP A 230 16.84 -21.85 -0.62
C TRP A 230 17.95 -22.87 -0.30
N ASN A 231 18.62 -22.71 0.81
CA ASN A 231 19.77 -23.53 1.21
C ASN A 231 19.33 -24.85 1.87
N LEU A 232 18.46 -25.63 1.18
CA LEU A 232 17.88 -26.88 1.64
C LEU A 232 18.69 -28.08 1.15
N MET A 233 18.64 -29.19 1.91
CA MET A 233 19.29 -30.44 1.54
C MET A 233 18.63 -31.05 0.31
N ASN A 234 19.45 -31.55 -0.64
CA ASN A 234 19.04 -32.47 -1.68
C ASN A 234 18.94 -33.90 -1.11
N THR A 235 18.50 -34.87 -1.94
CA THR A 235 18.31 -36.27 -1.50
C THR A 235 19.58 -36.89 -0.93
N ALA A 236 20.72 -36.72 -1.56
CA ALA A 236 21.97 -37.30 -1.08
C ALA A 236 22.37 -36.72 0.30
N GLU A 237 22.30 -35.40 0.45
CA GLU A 237 22.59 -34.72 1.69
C GLU A 237 21.58 -35.06 2.79
N ARG A 238 20.31 -35.19 2.43
CA ARG A 238 19.26 -35.63 3.37
C ARG A 238 19.49 -37.03 3.88
N ILE A 239 19.84 -37.98 3.02
CA ILE A 239 20.18 -39.36 3.39
C ILE A 239 21.42 -39.39 4.29
N GLU A 240 22.46 -38.58 3.98
CA GLU A 240 23.65 -38.46 4.83
C GLU A 240 23.27 -37.94 6.22
N PHE A 241 22.47 -36.89 6.29
CA PHE A 241 21.96 -36.33 7.54
C PHE A 241 21.17 -37.38 8.34
N GLU A 242 20.23 -38.11 7.72
CA GLU A 242 19.43 -39.12 8.40
C GLU A 242 20.25 -40.26 8.97
N LYS A 243 21.30 -40.71 8.23
CA LYS A 243 22.26 -41.70 8.74
C LYS A 243 23.03 -41.15 9.92
N MET A 244 23.47 -39.90 9.85
CA MET A 244 24.20 -39.23 10.94
C MET A 244 23.40 -39.16 12.24
N ILE A 245 22.08 -38.97 12.15
CA ILE A 245 21.21 -38.82 13.31
C ILE A 245 20.48 -40.12 13.72
N GLY A 246 20.80 -41.28 13.07
CA GLY A 246 20.21 -42.55 13.39
C GLY A 246 18.75 -42.73 12.98
N LEU A 247 18.28 -42.05 11.95
CA LEU A 247 16.93 -42.20 11.37
C LEU A 247 16.88 -43.17 10.18
N ASP A 248 17.84 -44.04 10.07
CA ASP A 248 18.01 -45.00 8.97
C ASP A 248 17.24 -46.30 9.15
N ALA A 249 16.72 -46.58 10.34
CA ALA A 249 16.00 -47.83 10.63
C ALA A 249 14.77 -48.01 9.74
N GLY A 250 14.78 -49.08 8.94
CA GLY A 250 13.65 -49.48 8.08
C GLY A 250 13.53 -48.72 6.75
N LYS A 251 14.45 -47.81 6.41
CA LYS A 251 14.46 -47.09 5.15
C LYS A 251 15.31 -47.76 4.07
N ASN A 252 14.79 -47.91 2.85
CA ASN A 252 15.53 -48.37 1.69
C ASN A 252 16.18 -47.17 0.94
N TYR A 253 17.34 -46.77 1.38
CA TYR A 253 18.06 -45.64 0.77
C TYR A 253 18.51 -45.84 -0.67
N ASP A 254 18.75 -47.11 -1.10
CA ASP A 254 19.08 -47.37 -2.52
C ASP A 254 17.92 -47.02 -3.42
N LYS A 255 16.66 -47.28 -2.97
CA LYS A 255 15.47 -46.88 -3.70
C LYS A 255 15.22 -45.35 -3.59
N LEU A 256 15.37 -44.78 -2.41
CA LEU A 256 15.11 -43.36 -2.17
C LEU A 256 16.13 -42.46 -2.92
N SER A 257 17.38 -42.90 -3.04
CA SER A 257 18.42 -42.15 -3.75
C SER A 257 18.19 -42.01 -5.27
N LEU A 258 17.24 -42.78 -5.83
CA LEU A 258 16.85 -42.63 -7.26
C LEU A 258 15.96 -41.41 -7.52
N THR A 259 15.49 -40.76 -6.49
CA THR A 259 14.56 -39.61 -6.58
C THR A 259 15.22 -38.37 -5.95
N ASP A 260 15.24 -37.25 -6.66
CA ASP A 260 15.70 -35.98 -6.13
C ASP A 260 14.80 -34.87 -6.68
N ILE A 261 13.78 -34.50 -5.90
CA ILE A 261 12.75 -33.56 -6.29
C ILE A 261 13.13 -32.16 -5.77
N ASN A 262 13.25 -31.23 -6.72
CA ASN A 262 13.27 -29.81 -6.36
C ASN A 262 11.83 -29.31 -6.19
N TRP A 263 11.36 -29.20 -4.96
CA TRP A 263 10.00 -28.80 -4.65
C TRP A 263 9.65 -27.38 -5.12
N LEU A 264 10.65 -26.50 -5.34
CA LEU A 264 10.43 -25.20 -5.96
C LEU A 264 9.88 -25.33 -7.39
N ASP A 265 10.43 -26.24 -8.17
CA ASP A 265 9.98 -26.50 -9.55
C ASP A 265 8.61 -27.21 -9.61
N VAL A 266 8.19 -27.82 -8.50
CA VAL A 266 6.88 -28.50 -8.38
C VAL A 266 5.77 -27.50 -8.07
N VAL A 267 5.99 -26.59 -7.13
CA VAL A 267 4.92 -25.73 -6.58
C VAL A 267 4.91 -24.32 -7.13
N PHE A 268 6.01 -23.88 -7.78
CA PHE A 268 6.08 -22.56 -8.40
C PHE A 268 6.06 -22.62 -9.92
N ASN A 269 5.30 -21.71 -10.52
CA ASN A 269 5.26 -21.49 -11.96
C ASN A 269 6.56 -20.82 -12.43
N ARG A 270 7.21 -21.39 -13.44
CA ARG A 270 8.42 -20.81 -14.05
C ARG A 270 8.15 -19.54 -14.83
N ALA A 271 6.92 -19.36 -15.35
CA ALA A 271 6.48 -18.21 -16.11
C ALA A 271 4.96 -18.05 -15.95
N ALA A 272 4.53 -17.41 -14.86
CA ALA A 272 3.13 -17.12 -14.59
C ALA A 272 2.69 -15.94 -15.47
N LEU A 273 1.65 -16.12 -16.29
CA LEU A 273 1.17 -15.14 -17.26
C LEU A 273 0.60 -13.90 -16.55
N LEU A 274 0.87 -12.73 -17.13
CA LEU A 274 0.28 -11.45 -16.74
C LEU A 274 -0.17 -10.70 -17.98
N GLN A 275 -1.41 -10.18 -17.98
CA GLN A 275 -1.95 -9.39 -19.08
C GLN A 275 -2.89 -8.30 -18.59
N SER A 276 -2.79 -7.12 -19.21
CA SER A 276 -3.64 -5.96 -18.96
C SER A 276 -4.07 -5.32 -20.26
N TYR A 277 -5.34 -4.93 -20.34
CA TYR A 277 -5.92 -4.21 -21.46
C TYR A 277 -6.79 -3.08 -20.93
N ASP A 278 -6.48 -1.85 -21.32
CA ASP A 278 -7.17 -0.65 -20.87
C ASP A 278 -7.62 0.18 -22.08
N LEU A 279 -8.86 0.60 -22.08
CA LEU A 279 -9.44 1.49 -23.09
C LEU A 279 -10.08 2.68 -22.37
N SER A 280 -9.75 3.89 -22.76
CA SER A 280 -10.38 5.09 -22.21
C SER A 280 -10.74 6.10 -23.27
N VAL A 281 -11.81 6.85 -23.02
CA VAL A 281 -12.29 7.96 -23.85
C VAL A 281 -12.51 9.17 -22.97
N SER A 282 -11.93 10.30 -23.32
CA SER A 282 -12.02 11.52 -22.53
C SER A 282 -12.17 12.78 -23.39
N LYS A 283 -12.96 13.72 -22.90
CA LYS A 283 -13.09 15.06 -23.50
C LYS A 283 -13.61 16.05 -22.47
N ALA A 284 -13.16 17.29 -22.55
CA ALA A 284 -13.79 18.44 -21.89
C ALA A 284 -14.24 19.47 -22.92
N THR A 285 -15.43 19.99 -22.70
CA THR A 285 -16.04 21.12 -23.42
C THR A 285 -16.50 22.14 -22.39
N ASP A 286 -17.02 23.31 -22.83
CA ASP A 286 -17.58 24.33 -21.92
C ASP A 286 -18.73 23.80 -21.07
N LYS A 287 -19.49 22.83 -21.57
CA LYS A 287 -20.71 22.32 -20.94
C LYS A 287 -20.53 20.98 -20.26
N MET A 288 -19.58 20.17 -20.72
CA MET A 288 -19.45 18.79 -20.26
C MET A 288 -17.99 18.37 -20.25
N ASN A 289 -17.60 17.70 -19.17
CA ASN A 289 -16.32 17.03 -19.00
C ASN A 289 -16.61 15.56 -18.71
N TYR A 290 -16.00 14.65 -19.47
CA TYR A 290 -16.16 13.22 -19.22
C TYR A 290 -14.85 12.45 -19.43
N TYR A 291 -14.70 11.42 -18.63
CA TYR A 291 -13.72 10.35 -18.75
C TYR A 291 -14.45 9.03 -18.55
N VAL A 292 -14.34 8.12 -19.50
CA VAL A 292 -14.92 6.77 -19.43
C VAL A 292 -13.81 5.79 -19.75
N SER A 293 -13.64 4.77 -18.93
CA SER A 293 -12.66 3.71 -19.14
C SER A 293 -13.24 2.32 -18.89
N GLY A 294 -12.63 1.33 -19.53
CA GLY A 294 -12.83 -0.08 -19.24
C GLY A 294 -11.47 -0.77 -19.19
N SER A 295 -11.22 -1.59 -18.17
CA SER A 295 -9.99 -2.34 -18.04
C SER A 295 -10.23 -3.81 -17.71
N PHE A 296 -9.37 -4.66 -18.24
CA PHE A 296 -9.25 -6.07 -17.91
C PHE A 296 -7.84 -6.36 -17.46
N PHE A 297 -7.70 -7.03 -16.33
CA PHE A 297 -6.41 -7.48 -15.79
C PHE A 297 -6.53 -8.95 -15.40
N ASP A 298 -5.55 -9.75 -15.79
CA ASP A 298 -5.50 -11.18 -15.52
C ASP A 298 -4.05 -11.56 -15.20
N GLN A 299 -3.83 -12.16 -14.06
CA GLN A 299 -2.50 -12.55 -13.58
C GLN A 299 -2.57 -13.91 -12.90
N ASP A 300 -1.79 -14.84 -13.43
CA ASP A 300 -1.45 -16.06 -12.70
C ASP A 300 -0.41 -15.72 -11.61
N GLY A 301 -0.58 -16.28 -10.44
CA GLY A 301 0.40 -16.17 -9.38
C GLY A 301 1.61 -17.07 -9.63
N ILE A 302 2.73 -16.77 -8.98
CA ILE A 302 3.94 -17.62 -9.06
C ILE A 302 3.76 -18.95 -8.33
N ALA A 303 2.98 -19.03 -7.25
CA ALA A 303 2.60 -20.31 -6.66
C ALA A 303 1.43 -20.92 -7.43
N GLN A 304 1.48 -22.24 -7.69
CA GLN A 304 0.38 -22.95 -8.34
C GLN A 304 -0.92 -22.80 -7.54
N GLY A 305 -2.05 -22.70 -8.26
CA GLY A 305 -3.37 -22.53 -7.66
C GLY A 305 -3.70 -21.09 -7.24
N SER A 306 -2.82 -20.12 -7.45
CA SER A 306 -3.12 -18.70 -7.21
C SER A 306 -3.39 -17.95 -8.52
N THR A 307 -4.50 -17.21 -8.58
CA THR A 307 -4.87 -16.39 -9.75
C THR A 307 -5.60 -15.13 -9.29
N PHE A 308 -5.48 -14.05 -10.07
CA PHE A 308 -6.24 -12.83 -9.88
C PHE A 308 -6.76 -12.32 -11.22
N ARG A 309 -8.06 -12.10 -11.31
CA ARG A 309 -8.73 -11.55 -12.50
C ARG A 309 -9.63 -10.37 -12.09
N ARG A 310 -9.56 -9.28 -12.86
CA ARG A 310 -10.38 -8.09 -12.62
C ARG A 310 -10.95 -7.52 -13.92
N PHE A 311 -12.24 -7.14 -13.87
CA PHE A 311 -12.88 -6.24 -14.82
C PHE A 311 -13.25 -4.96 -14.09
N ASN A 312 -12.90 -3.82 -14.66
CA ASN A 312 -13.21 -2.51 -14.10
C ASN A 312 -13.83 -1.62 -15.19
N VAL A 313 -14.87 -0.89 -14.83
CA VAL A 313 -15.46 0.18 -15.64
C VAL A 313 -15.55 1.43 -14.80
N ARG A 314 -15.09 2.55 -15.33
CA ARG A 314 -15.17 3.87 -14.68
C ARG A 314 -15.84 4.89 -15.58
N ALA A 315 -16.65 5.76 -14.98
CA ALA A 315 -17.26 6.90 -15.64
C ALA A 315 -17.23 8.12 -14.72
N ASN A 316 -16.44 9.12 -15.06
CA ASN A 316 -16.40 10.43 -14.40
C ASN A 316 -17.01 11.46 -15.35
N THR A 317 -18.07 12.12 -14.91
CA THR A 317 -18.80 13.06 -15.77
C THR A 317 -19.20 14.30 -14.98
N ASP A 318 -18.90 15.46 -15.54
CA ASP A 318 -19.32 16.76 -15.02
C ASP A 318 -20.11 17.52 -16.08
N VAL A 319 -21.25 18.05 -15.73
CA VAL A 319 -22.12 18.83 -16.61
C VAL A 319 -22.41 20.18 -16.00
N ARG A 320 -22.12 21.25 -16.76
CA ARG A 320 -22.53 22.61 -16.41
C ARG A 320 -23.95 22.84 -16.92
N ALA A 321 -24.92 22.52 -16.07
CA ALA A 321 -26.36 22.64 -16.41
C ALA A 321 -26.82 24.09 -16.63
N SER A 322 -26.16 25.03 -15.90
CA SER A 322 -26.34 26.48 -16.09
C SER A 322 -25.08 27.23 -15.71
N LYS A 323 -25.06 28.56 -15.78
CA LYS A 323 -23.91 29.40 -15.36
C LYS A 323 -23.63 29.27 -13.85
N TRP A 324 -24.63 28.91 -13.07
CA TRP A 324 -24.57 28.83 -11.61
C TRP A 324 -24.71 27.39 -11.06
N LEU A 325 -25.00 26.38 -11.92
CA LEU A 325 -25.21 24.98 -11.51
C LEU A 325 -24.33 24.03 -12.28
N ARG A 326 -23.48 23.28 -11.56
CA ARG A 326 -22.69 22.14 -12.05
C ARG A 326 -23.12 20.88 -11.33
N LEU A 327 -23.35 19.82 -12.09
CA LEU A 327 -23.68 18.49 -11.60
C LEU A 327 -22.60 17.52 -12.06
N GLY A 328 -22.25 16.54 -11.22
CA GLY A 328 -21.29 15.55 -11.65
C GLY A 328 -21.44 14.23 -10.93
N THR A 329 -20.85 13.22 -11.52
CA THR A 329 -20.77 11.87 -10.95
C THR A 329 -19.41 11.25 -11.24
N ASN A 330 -18.89 10.48 -10.28
CA ASN A 330 -17.78 9.58 -10.46
C ASN A 330 -18.26 8.19 -10.06
N THR A 331 -18.26 7.26 -11.00
CA THR A 331 -18.75 5.90 -10.76
C THR A 331 -17.71 4.89 -11.20
N MET A 332 -17.47 3.89 -10.38
CA MET A 332 -16.62 2.74 -10.65
C MET A 332 -17.41 1.47 -10.35
N ALA A 333 -17.41 0.52 -11.27
CA ALA A 333 -17.94 -0.82 -11.08
C ALA A 333 -16.84 -1.85 -11.36
N VAL A 334 -16.67 -2.80 -10.45
CA VAL A 334 -15.58 -3.78 -10.49
C VAL A 334 -16.09 -5.18 -10.21
N TYR A 335 -15.59 -6.14 -10.97
CA TYR A 335 -15.66 -7.57 -10.67
C TYR A 335 -14.24 -8.09 -10.47
N GLU A 336 -14.01 -8.78 -9.37
CA GLU A 336 -12.78 -9.49 -9.07
C GLU A 336 -13.07 -10.97 -8.85
N GLU A 337 -12.18 -11.82 -9.34
CA GLU A 337 -12.15 -13.25 -9.04
C GLU A 337 -10.74 -13.62 -8.59
N VAL A 338 -10.65 -14.24 -7.44
CA VAL A 338 -9.39 -14.57 -6.77
C VAL A 338 -9.38 -16.04 -6.39
N GLN A 339 -8.31 -16.71 -6.78
CA GLN A 339 -7.92 -17.98 -6.24
C GLN A 339 -6.63 -17.75 -5.44
N GLN A 340 -6.62 -18.11 -4.17
CA GLN A 340 -5.50 -17.85 -3.28
C GLN A 340 -4.73 -19.14 -3.03
N ALA A 341 -3.39 -19.06 -3.05
CA ALA A 341 -2.56 -20.09 -2.47
C ALA A 341 -2.51 -19.87 -0.95
N GLU A 342 -2.54 -20.96 -0.19
CA GLU A 342 -2.42 -20.87 1.26
C GLU A 342 -1.00 -20.45 1.66
N ASP A 343 -0.87 -19.37 2.42
CA ASP A 343 0.39 -18.82 2.91
C ASP A 343 0.33 -18.54 4.43
N GLY A 344 1.51 -18.37 5.05
CA GLY A 344 1.60 -18.08 6.49
C GLY A 344 1.36 -19.28 7.40
N GLU A 345 1.17 -20.48 6.87
CA GLU A 345 0.95 -21.73 7.61
C GLU A 345 2.06 -22.74 7.33
N TYR A 346 2.43 -23.55 8.35
CA TYR A 346 3.44 -24.63 8.21
C TYR A 346 2.81 -25.97 7.86
N ALA A 347 1.75 -25.94 7.08
CA ALA A 347 1.09 -27.14 6.58
C ALA A 347 1.76 -27.62 5.28
N LEU A 348 2.18 -28.87 5.24
CA LEU A 348 2.90 -29.43 4.09
C LEU A 348 2.06 -29.48 2.79
N TYR A 349 0.75 -29.37 2.88
CA TYR A 349 -0.11 -29.24 1.70
C TYR A 349 -0.10 -27.82 1.10
N SER A 350 0.32 -26.79 1.84
CA SER A 350 0.49 -25.46 1.30
C SER A 350 1.67 -25.43 0.32
N PRO A 351 1.52 -24.85 -0.89
CA PRO A 351 2.63 -24.75 -1.86
C PRO A 351 3.86 -24.07 -1.27
N ILE A 352 3.67 -23.04 -0.47
CA ILE A 352 4.79 -22.27 0.12
C ILE A 352 5.55 -23.13 1.12
N SER A 353 4.85 -23.80 2.04
CA SER A 353 5.48 -24.71 3.03
C SER A 353 6.07 -25.95 2.38
N ALA A 354 5.41 -26.52 1.36
CA ALA A 354 5.92 -27.64 0.60
C ALA A 354 7.27 -27.35 -0.03
N SER A 355 7.44 -26.14 -0.60
CA SER A 355 8.69 -25.72 -1.21
C SER A 355 9.89 -25.74 -0.26
N ARG A 356 9.64 -25.63 1.04
CA ARG A 356 10.67 -25.57 2.08
C ARG A 356 10.84 -26.88 2.87
N PHE A 357 9.75 -27.54 3.18
CA PHE A 357 9.75 -28.60 4.19
C PHE A 357 9.54 -30.01 3.64
N MET A 358 9.09 -30.16 2.38
CA MET A 358 8.96 -31.47 1.76
C MET A 358 10.32 -32.13 1.56
N LEU A 359 10.40 -33.42 1.85
CA LEU A 359 11.63 -34.20 1.65
C LEU A 359 11.92 -34.39 0.15
N PRO A 360 13.18 -34.25 -0.28
CA PRO A 360 13.52 -34.23 -1.71
C PRO A 360 13.38 -35.61 -2.38
N TYR A 361 13.27 -36.70 -1.62
CA TYR A 361 13.05 -38.03 -2.16
C TYR A 361 11.57 -38.44 -2.23
N TRP A 362 10.64 -37.57 -1.87
CA TRP A 362 9.21 -37.78 -2.09
C TRP A 362 8.80 -37.28 -3.47
N ASN A 363 8.30 -38.22 -4.32
CA ASN A 363 7.88 -37.91 -5.68
C ASN A 363 6.38 -37.57 -5.71
N PRO A 364 5.99 -36.35 -6.11
CA PRO A 364 4.57 -35.97 -6.20
C PRO A 364 3.84 -36.56 -7.40
N TYR A 365 4.56 -37.28 -8.30
CA TYR A 365 4.00 -37.87 -9.52
C TYR A 365 4.19 -39.39 -9.55
N ARG A 366 3.27 -40.04 -10.26
CA ARG A 366 3.41 -41.46 -10.67
C ARG A 366 4.35 -41.57 -11.87
N GLU A 367 4.69 -42.82 -12.24
CA GLU A 367 5.52 -43.11 -13.43
C GLU A 367 4.91 -42.64 -14.73
N ASP A 368 3.56 -42.54 -14.81
CA ASP A 368 2.83 -42.06 -16.01
C ASP A 368 2.72 -40.52 -16.03
N GLY A 369 3.26 -39.84 -15.03
CA GLY A 369 3.21 -38.36 -14.92
C GLY A 369 1.95 -37.81 -14.26
N SER A 370 0.98 -38.66 -13.87
CA SER A 370 -0.19 -38.24 -13.10
C SER A 370 0.18 -37.94 -11.64
N ILE A 371 -0.63 -37.16 -10.94
CA ILE A 371 -0.40 -36.81 -9.54
C ILE A 371 -0.52 -38.07 -8.67
N ALA A 372 0.46 -38.28 -7.81
CA ALA A 372 0.45 -39.36 -6.84
C ALA A 372 -0.56 -39.08 -5.73
N SER A 373 -1.34 -40.09 -5.34
CA SER A 373 -2.42 -39.94 -4.35
C SER A 373 -2.20 -40.85 -3.14
N GLU A 374 -2.62 -40.34 -1.99
CA GLU A 374 -2.69 -41.13 -0.76
C GLU A 374 -3.77 -42.24 -0.87
N SER A 375 -4.86 -41.98 -1.61
CA SER A 375 -6.00 -42.87 -1.76
C SER A 375 -5.67 -44.22 -2.39
N ASP A 376 -4.68 -44.29 -3.28
CA ASP A 376 -4.22 -45.52 -3.96
C ASP A 376 -2.83 -45.99 -3.50
N GLY A 377 -2.26 -45.31 -2.49
CA GLY A 377 -0.94 -45.62 -1.94
C GLY A 377 0.24 -45.24 -2.85
N SER A 378 0.02 -44.49 -3.91
CA SER A 378 1.11 -44.02 -4.79
C SER A 378 1.90 -42.85 -4.18
N TRP A 379 1.28 -42.04 -3.31
CA TRP A 379 1.98 -41.07 -2.50
C TRP A 379 2.67 -41.71 -1.31
N SER A 380 3.97 -41.55 -1.21
CA SER A 380 4.81 -42.14 -0.16
C SER A 380 5.35 -41.14 0.88
N GLY A 381 4.99 -39.88 0.74
CA GLY A 381 5.42 -38.80 1.66
C GLY A 381 4.62 -38.79 2.96
N THR A 382 5.12 -38.04 3.94
CA THR A 382 4.37 -37.76 5.17
C THR A 382 3.42 -36.57 4.89
N GLY A 383 2.19 -36.66 5.40
CA GLY A 383 1.14 -35.67 5.10
C GLY A 383 0.64 -35.79 3.67
N GLN A 384 0.03 -34.75 3.18
CA GLN A 384 -0.69 -34.75 1.93
C GLN A 384 0.21 -34.30 0.77
N ASN A 385 0.00 -34.84 -0.43
CA ASN A 385 0.61 -34.34 -1.63
C ASN A 385 0.03 -32.93 -1.93
N PRO A 386 0.84 -31.85 -1.97
CA PRO A 386 0.32 -30.50 -2.19
C PRO A 386 -0.41 -30.32 -3.53
N LEU A 387 -0.02 -31.06 -4.56
CA LEU A 387 -0.69 -31.01 -5.86
C LEU A 387 -2.08 -31.64 -5.80
N GLU A 388 -2.22 -32.81 -5.16
CA GLU A 388 -3.50 -33.46 -4.94
C GLU A 388 -4.42 -32.61 -4.06
N TRP A 389 -3.85 -32.00 -3.01
CA TRP A 389 -4.61 -31.14 -2.11
C TRP A 389 -5.22 -29.94 -2.85
N MET A 390 -4.45 -29.29 -3.71
CA MET A 390 -4.94 -28.14 -4.49
C MET A 390 -6.09 -28.52 -5.43
N GLU A 391 -6.01 -29.67 -6.10
CA GLU A 391 -7.08 -30.16 -6.97
C GLU A 391 -8.33 -30.58 -6.19
N ALA A 392 -8.12 -31.21 -5.02
CA ALA A 392 -9.20 -31.74 -4.19
C ALA A 392 -9.91 -30.66 -3.35
N ASN A 393 -9.29 -29.49 -3.14
CA ASN A 393 -9.81 -28.43 -2.27
C ASN A 393 -9.94 -27.09 -3.01
N PRO A 394 -10.72 -27.03 -4.12
CA PRO A 394 -10.88 -25.79 -4.87
C PRO A 394 -11.57 -24.72 -4.02
N GLN A 395 -10.98 -23.51 -4.03
CA GLN A 395 -11.51 -22.33 -3.36
C GLN A 395 -11.57 -21.17 -4.35
N THR A 396 -12.68 -20.45 -4.37
CA THR A 396 -12.86 -19.27 -5.24
C THR A 396 -13.50 -18.15 -4.47
N ASN A 397 -12.89 -16.98 -4.52
CA ASN A 397 -13.41 -15.74 -3.94
C ASN A 397 -13.79 -14.78 -5.07
N LYS A 398 -15.00 -14.24 -5.01
CA LYS A 398 -15.52 -13.25 -5.96
C LYS A 398 -15.93 -12.00 -5.22
N LYS A 399 -15.58 -10.84 -5.80
CA LYS A 399 -15.94 -9.54 -5.24
C LYS A 399 -16.60 -8.69 -6.31
N TYR A 400 -17.74 -8.12 -5.99
CA TYR A 400 -18.47 -7.15 -6.78
C TYR A 400 -18.45 -5.84 -6.02
N LYS A 401 -17.97 -4.78 -6.65
CA LYS A 401 -17.89 -3.47 -6.03
C LYS A 401 -18.47 -2.39 -6.91
N ILE A 402 -19.27 -1.51 -6.32
CA ILE A 402 -19.78 -0.29 -6.96
C ILE A 402 -19.47 0.86 -6.01
N LEU A 403 -18.62 1.78 -6.47
CA LEU A 403 -18.39 3.04 -5.80
C LEU A 403 -18.93 4.16 -6.68
N THR A 404 -19.81 4.98 -6.16
CA THR A 404 -20.37 6.12 -6.88
C THR A 404 -20.40 7.36 -6.00
N THR A 405 -20.04 8.50 -6.59
CA THR A 405 -20.29 9.82 -6.02
C THR A 405 -21.16 10.64 -6.96
N ILE A 406 -22.10 11.35 -6.40
CA ILE A 406 -22.92 12.31 -7.13
C ILE A 406 -22.78 13.65 -6.40
N PHE A 407 -22.54 14.72 -7.12
CA PHE A 407 -22.47 16.05 -6.52
C PHE A 407 -23.25 17.10 -7.31
N ALA A 408 -23.72 18.08 -6.55
CA ALA A 408 -24.25 19.33 -7.08
C ALA A 408 -23.43 20.49 -6.51
N GLU A 409 -23.01 21.40 -7.39
CA GLU A 409 -22.24 22.59 -7.04
C GLU A 409 -22.99 23.81 -7.57
N ILE A 410 -23.28 24.73 -6.67
CA ILE A 410 -24.03 25.96 -6.95
C ILE A 410 -23.09 27.14 -6.70
N THR A 411 -22.96 28.01 -7.71
CA THR A 411 -22.18 29.26 -7.63
C THR A 411 -23.15 30.44 -7.86
N PRO A 412 -23.81 30.93 -6.79
CA PRO A 412 -24.85 31.97 -6.92
C PRO A 412 -24.29 33.31 -7.42
N PHE A 413 -23.07 33.65 -6.98
CA PHE A 413 -22.31 34.81 -7.40
C PHE A 413 -20.81 34.48 -7.30
N GLU A 414 -20.00 35.32 -7.90
CA GLU A 414 -18.55 35.16 -7.94
C GLU A 414 -17.96 35.05 -6.53
N GLY A 415 -17.11 34.04 -6.33
CA GLY A 415 -16.48 33.76 -5.05
C GLY A 415 -17.25 32.80 -4.13
N LEU A 416 -18.60 32.70 -4.21
CA LEU A 416 -19.38 31.79 -3.37
C LEU A 416 -19.66 30.46 -4.09
N THR A 417 -19.26 29.36 -3.49
CA THR A 417 -19.55 28.01 -3.96
C THR A 417 -20.21 27.20 -2.86
N ILE A 418 -21.37 26.60 -3.16
CA ILE A 418 -22.08 25.65 -2.29
C ILE A 418 -22.04 24.30 -2.96
N ARG A 419 -21.50 23.27 -2.32
CA ARG A 419 -21.39 21.93 -2.86
C ARG A 419 -22.01 20.92 -1.91
N SER A 420 -22.85 20.05 -2.46
CA SER A 420 -23.35 18.86 -1.78
C SER A 420 -22.91 17.63 -2.56
N GLN A 421 -22.30 16.67 -1.88
CA GLN A 421 -21.81 15.42 -2.45
C GLN A 421 -22.36 14.25 -1.65
N PHE A 422 -22.89 13.26 -2.37
CA PHE A 422 -23.31 11.98 -1.83
C PHE A 422 -22.43 10.89 -2.42
N GLY A 423 -21.86 10.04 -1.56
CA GLY A 423 -21.05 8.88 -1.93
C GLY A 423 -21.69 7.59 -1.42
N ALA A 424 -21.70 6.57 -2.25
CA ALA A 424 -22.11 5.22 -1.89
C ALA A 424 -21.03 4.22 -2.33
N ASP A 425 -20.54 3.42 -1.40
CA ASP A 425 -19.58 2.33 -1.59
C ASP A 425 -20.27 1.01 -1.22
N PHE A 426 -20.62 0.22 -2.21
CA PHE A 426 -21.19 -1.11 -2.03
C PHE A 426 -20.21 -2.17 -2.46
N THR A 427 -19.95 -3.13 -1.59
CA THR A 427 -19.11 -4.29 -1.86
C THR A 427 -19.86 -5.56 -1.47
N ASN A 428 -19.99 -6.52 -2.38
CA ASN A 428 -20.41 -7.89 -2.08
C ASN A 428 -19.24 -8.85 -2.32
N SER A 429 -18.85 -9.58 -1.30
CA SER A 429 -17.81 -10.61 -1.37
C SER A 429 -18.43 -11.98 -1.16
N THR A 430 -18.21 -12.91 -2.09
CA THR A 430 -18.67 -14.29 -1.97
C THR A 430 -17.50 -15.24 -2.00
N SER A 431 -17.49 -16.22 -1.10
CA SER A 431 -16.51 -17.28 -1.05
C SER A 431 -17.19 -18.62 -1.27
N PHE A 432 -16.54 -19.47 -2.04
CA PHE A 432 -16.90 -20.87 -2.21
C PHE A 432 -15.68 -21.73 -1.91
N MET A 433 -15.84 -22.71 -1.05
CA MET A 433 -14.82 -23.72 -0.75
C MET A 433 -15.43 -25.12 -0.90
N ARG A 434 -14.59 -26.05 -1.28
CA ARG A 434 -14.99 -27.45 -1.41
C ARG A 434 -13.83 -28.36 -1.05
N SER A 435 -14.14 -29.53 -0.46
CA SER A 435 -13.21 -30.63 -0.33
C SER A 435 -13.87 -31.89 -0.90
N LEU A 436 -13.20 -32.53 -1.88
CA LEU A 436 -13.77 -33.62 -2.64
C LEU A 436 -13.91 -34.89 -1.81
N PRO A 437 -15.02 -35.67 -1.92
CA PRO A 437 -15.16 -36.98 -1.31
C PRO A 437 -14.08 -37.99 -1.72
N SER A 438 -13.62 -37.94 -2.97
CA SER A 438 -12.55 -38.83 -3.50
C SER A 438 -11.18 -38.56 -2.87
N TYR A 439 -10.99 -37.41 -2.25
CA TYR A 439 -9.76 -37.09 -1.53
C TYR A 439 -9.60 -37.97 -0.30
N ALA A 440 -8.50 -38.70 -0.21
CA ALA A 440 -8.30 -39.74 0.82
C ALA A 440 -8.54 -39.30 2.27
N PRO A 441 -8.03 -38.11 2.70
CA PRO A 441 -8.27 -37.62 4.05
C PRO A 441 -9.74 -37.40 4.41
N ASN A 442 -10.61 -37.24 3.40
CA ASN A 442 -12.05 -37.05 3.60
C ASN A 442 -12.81 -38.34 3.81
N ASN A 443 -12.19 -39.51 3.65
CA ASN A 443 -12.82 -40.84 3.86
C ASN A 443 -14.17 -41.00 3.14
N GLY A 444 -14.28 -40.53 1.91
CA GLY A 444 -15.50 -40.58 1.10
C GLY A 444 -16.57 -39.55 1.48
N ILE A 445 -16.27 -38.60 2.35
CA ILE A 445 -17.23 -37.61 2.87
C ILE A 445 -16.75 -36.23 2.48
N GLY A 446 -17.35 -35.65 1.46
CA GLY A 446 -17.01 -34.31 1.01
C GLY A 446 -17.54 -33.18 1.90
N VAL A 447 -16.99 -32.03 1.69
CA VAL A 447 -17.37 -30.76 2.36
C VAL A 447 -17.62 -29.69 1.31
N ALA A 448 -18.65 -28.88 1.50
CA ALA A 448 -18.88 -27.66 0.71
C ALA A 448 -19.25 -26.49 1.62
N GLY A 449 -18.61 -25.35 1.42
CA GLY A 449 -18.88 -24.13 2.16
C GLY A 449 -19.19 -22.95 1.25
N ARG A 450 -20.05 -22.07 1.74
CA ARG A 450 -20.32 -20.77 1.10
C ARG A 450 -20.37 -19.69 2.15
N ALA A 451 -19.84 -18.53 1.77
CA ALA A 451 -19.98 -17.30 2.54
C ALA A 451 -20.38 -16.16 1.60
N SER A 452 -21.14 -15.21 2.12
CA SER A 452 -21.49 -13.98 1.42
C SER A 452 -21.50 -12.83 2.44
N TYR A 453 -20.74 -11.78 2.13
CA TYR A 453 -20.59 -10.61 2.97
C TYR A 453 -20.88 -9.36 2.14
N ASN A 454 -21.69 -8.45 2.70
CA ASN A 454 -22.05 -7.17 2.10
C ASN A 454 -21.50 -6.05 2.96
N THR A 455 -20.89 -5.07 2.35
CA THR A 455 -20.53 -3.80 2.99
C THR A 455 -21.20 -2.67 2.25
N LEU A 456 -21.90 -1.79 2.96
CA LEU A 456 -22.48 -0.57 2.42
C LEU A 456 -21.99 0.63 3.21
N GLY A 457 -21.15 1.44 2.57
CA GLY A 457 -20.67 2.73 3.09
C GLY A 457 -21.44 3.88 2.43
N LEU A 458 -22.04 4.75 3.23
CA LEU A 458 -22.72 5.96 2.75
C LEU A 458 -22.02 7.19 3.32
N THR A 459 -21.71 8.16 2.48
CA THR A 459 -21.09 9.44 2.89
C THR A 459 -21.86 10.59 2.29
N ILE A 460 -22.22 11.56 3.10
CA ILE A 460 -22.77 12.85 2.65
C ILE A 460 -21.85 13.97 3.13
N THR A 461 -21.44 14.84 2.20
CA THR A 461 -20.57 15.98 2.51
C THR A 461 -21.18 17.24 1.92
N ASN A 462 -21.36 18.25 2.76
CA ASN A 462 -21.88 19.56 2.35
C ASN A 462 -20.83 20.62 2.70
N THR A 463 -20.48 21.49 1.74
CA THR A 463 -19.54 22.58 1.95
C THR A 463 -20.04 23.90 1.39
N ILE A 464 -19.72 24.98 2.08
CA ILE A 464 -19.90 26.36 1.62
C ILE A 464 -18.53 27.01 1.62
N THR A 465 -18.07 27.44 0.47
CA THR A 465 -16.76 28.08 0.29
C THR A 465 -16.93 29.48 -0.27
N TYR A 466 -16.26 30.46 0.35
CA TYR A 466 -16.22 31.84 -0.13
C TYR A 466 -14.77 32.28 -0.34
N ARG A 467 -14.45 32.66 -1.58
CA ARG A 467 -13.13 33.19 -1.99
C ARG A 467 -13.25 34.60 -2.44
N THR A 468 -12.30 35.46 -2.01
CA THR A 468 -12.24 36.86 -2.44
C THR A 468 -10.79 37.35 -2.46
N GLU A 469 -10.51 38.27 -3.37
CA GLU A 469 -9.27 39.01 -3.42
C GLU A 469 -9.57 40.48 -3.16
N ILE A 470 -8.77 41.12 -2.30
CA ILE A 470 -8.90 42.51 -1.91
C ILE A 470 -7.59 43.23 -2.28
N ALA A 471 -7.71 44.30 -3.07
CA ALA A 471 -6.58 45.13 -3.51
C ALA A 471 -5.45 44.35 -4.21
N ASP A 472 -5.76 43.24 -4.92
CA ASP A 472 -4.84 42.37 -5.65
C ASP A 472 -3.67 41.79 -4.80
N LYS A 473 -3.77 41.92 -3.48
CA LYS A 473 -2.72 41.48 -2.53
C LYS A 473 -3.21 40.59 -1.42
N HIS A 474 -4.47 40.69 -1.04
CA HIS A 474 -5.05 39.93 0.05
C HIS A 474 -5.98 38.88 -0.53
N SER A 475 -5.59 37.63 -0.52
CA SER A 475 -6.44 36.50 -0.90
C SER A 475 -7.00 35.85 0.36
N LEU A 476 -8.32 35.68 0.41
CA LEU A 476 -9.06 35.09 1.51
C LEU A 476 -9.90 33.90 0.98
N ASN A 477 -9.87 32.81 1.68
CA ASN A 477 -10.70 31.63 1.40
C ASN A 477 -11.26 31.08 2.69
N PHE A 478 -12.58 31.06 2.83
CA PHE A 478 -13.30 30.52 3.98
C PHE A 478 -14.14 29.34 3.55
N MET A 479 -14.12 28.26 4.30
CA MET A 479 -14.93 27.08 4.09
C MET A 479 -15.60 26.67 5.40
N LEU A 480 -16.90 26.33 5.31
CA LEU A 480 -17.65 25.64 6.36
C LEU A 480 -18.17 24.35 5.77
N GLY A 481 -18.20 23.28 6.56
CA GLY A 481 -18.66 22.01 6.08
C GLY A 481 -19.29 21.12 7.17
N HIS A 482 -20.02 20.16 6.67
CA HIS A 482 -20.67 19.10 7.41
C HIS A 482 -20.44 17.77 6.69
N GLU A 483 -20.16 16.70 7.44
CA GLU A 483 -20.02 15.35 6.89
C GLU A 483 -20.74 14.34 7.77
N GLY A 484 -21.48 13.44 7.14
CA GLY A 484 -22.06 12.25 7.75
C GLY A 484 -21.55 11.00 7.07
N VAL A 485 -21.14 9.99 7.83
CA VAL A 485 -20.71 8.67 7.34
C VAL A 485 -21.48 7.60 8.08
N ASN A 486 -22.01 6.63 7.33
CA ASN A 486 -22.59 5.41 7.87
C ASN A 486 -22.01 4.21 7.14
N SER A 487 -21.60 3.19 7.86
CA SER A 487 -21.11 1.93 7.32
C SER A 487 -21.86 0.78 7.95
N GLN A 488 -22.33 -0.13 7.11
CA GLN A 488 -23.03 -1.36 7.50
C GLN A 488 -22.30 -2.55 6.88
N TYR A 489 -22.06 -3.57 7.67
CA TYR A 489 -21.47 -4.84 7.26
C TYR A 489 -22.38 -5.95 7.73
N GLU A 490 -22.75 -6.84 6.82
CA GLU A 490 -23.56 -8.01 7.12
C GLU A 490 -23.13 -9.19 6.28
N GLY A 491 -23.32 -10.37 6.80
CA GLY A 491 -23.00 -11.56 6.04
C GLY A 491 -23.38 -12.83 6.75
N PHE A 492 -23.24 -13.91 6.01
CA PHE A 492 -23.41 -15.25 6.53
C PHE A 492 -22.41 -16.21 5.93
N GLN A 493 -22.15 -17.28 6.65
CA GLN A 493 -21.39 -18.44 6.17
C GLN A 493 -22.05 -19.73 6.60
N ALA A 494 -21.87 -20.78 5.80
CA ALA A 494 -22.24 -22.13 6.19
C ALA A 494 -21.31 -23.14 5.52
N ILE A 495 -21.00 -24.22 6.26
CA ILE A 495 -20.20 -25.35 5.82
C ILE A 495 -21.00 -26.62 6.09
N ILE A 496 -21.24 -27.39 5.03
CA ILE A 496 -22.02 -28.64 5.05
C ILE A 496 -21.12 -29.79 4.65
N GLN A 497 -21.19 -30.86 5.38
CA GLN A 497 -20.48 -32.13 5.14
C GLN A 497 -21.46 -33.22 4.71
N GLY A 498 -20.98 -34.22 3.99
CA GLY A 498 -21.76 -35.41 3.67
C GLY A 498 -22.06 -35.60 2.18
N GLN A 499 -21.39 -34.84 1.32
CA GLN A 499 -21.33 -35.16 -0.11
C GLN A 499 -20.59 -36.49 -0.29
N ASN A 500 -21.14 -37.39 -1.06
CA ASN A 500 -20.57 -38.74 -1.30
C ASN A 500 -20.07 -38.94 -2.73
N ASN A 501 -20.05 -37.89 -3.53
CA ASN A 501 -19.62 -37.91 -4.93
C ASN A 501 -19.05 -36.58 -5.33
N ASP A 502 -17.96 -36.57 -6.11
CA ASP A 502 -17.26 -35.38 -6.60
C ASP A 502 -18.11 -34.48 -7.50
N PHE A 503 -19.14 -35.02 -8.15
CA PHE A 503 -20.06 -34.25 -8.99
C PHE A 503 -21.14 -33.48 -8.19
N LEU A 504 -21.31 -33.78 -6.91
CA LEU A 504 -22.24 -33.09 -6.01
C LEU A 504 -21.61 -31.80 -5.44
N THR A 505 -21.75 -30.70 -6.16
CA THR A 505 -21.04 -29.45 -5.87
C THR A 505 -21.81 -28.47 -4.98
N THR A 506 -23.07 -28.78 -4.66
CA THR A 506 -23.91 -27.87 -3.86
C THR A 506 -23.90 -28.22 -2.38
N MET A 507 -24.12 -27.23 -1.52
CA MET A 507 -24.29 -27.47 -0.09
C MET A 507 -25.50 -28.34 0.21
N SER A 508 -26.57 -28.22 -0.59
CA SER A 508 -27.79 -29.02 -0.42
C SER A 508 -27.62 -30.52 -0.68
N SER A 509 -26.52 -30.94 -1.28
CA SER A 509 -26.16 -32.36 -1.45
C SER A 509 -25.42 -32.96 -0.25
N GLY A 510 -25.10 -32.20 0.76
CA GLY A 510 -24.56 -32.68 2.03
C GLY A 510 -25.66 -33.03 3.05
N SER A 511 -25.31 -33.81 4.03
CA SER A 511 -26.25 -34.33 5.03
C SER A 511 -26.14 -33.70 6.42
N ARG A 512 -25.03 -32.99 6.71
CA ARG A 512 -24.74 -32.46 8.04
C ARG A 512 -24.09 -31.07 7.96
N ALA A 513 -24.70 -30.09 8.63
CA ALA A 513 -24.07 -28.80 8.88
C ALA A 513 -22.97 -28.95 9.96
N ILE A 514 -21.76 -28.46 9.68
CA ILE A 514 -20.61 -28.51 10.61
C ILE A 514 -20.21 -27.14 11.11
N SER A 515 -20.51 -26.08 10.35
CA SER A 515 -20.32 -24.71 10.78
C SER A 515 -21.35 -23.81 10.09
N TRP A 516 -21.89 -22.83 10.81
CA TRP A 516 -22.74 -21.77 10.27
C TRP A 516 -22.67 -20.58 11.19
N GLY A 517 -22.90 -19.41 10.64
CA GLY A 517 -22.98 -18.18 11.40
C GLY A 517 -23.36 -17.00 10.52
N ASP A 518 -23.82 -15.96 11.16
CA ASP A 518 -24.08 -14.66 10.54
C ASP A 518 -23.42 -13.56 11.36
N VAL A 519 -23.25 -12.41 10.74
CA VAL A 519 -22.66 -11.22 11.35
C VAL A 519 -23.37 -9.99 10.85
N THR A 520 -23.64 -9.06 11.77
CA THR A 520 -24.12 -7.72 11.47
C THR A 520 -23.29 -6.74 12.28
N ASP A 521 -22.72 -5.74 11.63
CA ASP A 521 -21.88 -4.75 12.24
C ASP A 521 -22.13 -3.37 11.61
N SER A 522 -22.05 -2.29 12.39
CA SER A 522 -22.25 -0.94 11.86
C SER A 522 -21.58 0.14 12.69
N TYR A 523 -21.20 1.21 12.03
CA TYR A 523 -20.72 2.43 12.69
C TYR A 523 -21.12 3.69 11.93
N GLY A 524 -21.14 4.82 12.65
CA GLY A 524 -21.43 6.12 12.08
C GLY A 524 -20.52 7.22 12.61
N PHE A 525 -20.31 8.24 11.74
CA PHE A 525 -19.67 9.51 12.11
C PHE A 525 -20.55 10.68 11.73
N LEU A 526 -20.50 11.73 12.57
CA LEU A 526 -21.08 13.03 12.31
C LEU A 526 -20.05 14.11 12.60
N SER A 527 -19.83 14.99 11.66
CA SER A 527 -18.74 15.96 11.70
C SER A 527 -19.17 17.34 11.23
N PHE A 528 -18.64 18.38 11.89
CA PHE A 528 -18.73 19.78 11.48
C PHE A 528 -17.34 20.37 11.44
N PHE A 529 -17.04 21.14 10.39
CA PHE A 529 -15.70 21.70 10.22
C PHE A 529 -15.71 23.09 9.57
N GLY A 530 -14.66 23.83 9.85
CA GLY A 530 -14.40 25.12 9.24
C GLY A 530 -12.92 25.31 8.95
N ARG A 531 -12.61 26.06 7.89
CA ARG A 531 -11.26 26.40 7.48
C ARG A 531 -11.21 27.84 7.00
N GLY A 532 -10.17 28.57 7.41
CA GLY A 532 -9.83 29.89 6.92
C GLY A 532 -8.41 29.89 6.37
N GLU A 533 -8.24 30.49 5.20
CA GLU A 533 -6.93 30.64 4.55
C GLU A 533 -6.75 32.11 4.19
N TYR A 534 -5.57 32.64 4.42
CA TYR A 534 -5.18 34.00 4.10
C TYR A 534 -3.81 34.01 3.44
N SER A 535 -3.66 34.77 2.36
CA SER A 535 -2.34 35.09 1.84
C SER A 535 -2.21 36.59 1.55
N TYR A 536 -1.01 37.09 1.80
CA TYR A 536 -0.64 38.48 1.49
C TYR A 536 0.48 38.52 0.45
N ASP A 537 0.18 39.12 -0.71
CA ASP A 537 1.11 39.40 -1.81
C ASP A 537 1.91 38.15 -2.27
N SER A 538 1.32 36.95 -2.12
CA SER A 538 2.01 35.67 -2.35
C SER A 538 3.32 35.50 -1.56
N ARG A 539 3.50 36.22 -0.45
CA ARG A 539 4.67 36.18 0.43
C ARG A 539 4.38 35.45 1.75
N TYR A 540 3.29 35.83 2.41
CA TYR A 540 2.90 35.29 3.71
C TYR A 540 1.60 34.55 3.57
N TYR A 541 1.56 33.34 4.10
CA TYR A 541 0.39 32.50 4.09
C TYR A 541 0.08 32.04 5.51
N ALA A 542 -1.20 32.03 5.83
CA ALA A 542 -1.71 31.49 7.07
C ALA A 542 -2.96 30.67 6.80
N ASP A 543 -3.05 29.50 7.40
CA ASP A 543 -4.26 28.71 7.42
C ASP A 543 -4.62 28.29 8.85
N PHE A 544 -5.92 28.16 9.07
CA PHE A 544 -6.50 27.70 10.33
C PHE A 544 -7.65 26.76 10.03
N SER A 545 -7.72 25.64 10.72
CA SER A 545 -8.87 24.75 10.66
C SER A 545 -9.36 24.34 12.03
N VAL A 546 -10.66 24.07 12.13
CA VAL A 546 -11.31 23.48 13.30
C VAL A 546 -12.32 22.46 12.83
N ARG A 547 -12.39 21.33 13.51
CA ARG A 547 -13.33 20.25 13.25
C ARG A 547 -13.79 19.64 14.57
N THR A 548 -15.07 19.26 14.63
CA THR A 548 -15.60 18.43 15.71
C THR A 548 -16.25 17.19 15.12
N ASP A 549 -15.93 16.04 15.70
CA ASP A 549 -16.37 14.73 15.24
C ASP A 549 -17.06 13.98 16.38
N ALA A 550 -18.13 13.27 16.04
CA ALA A 550 -18.75 12.25 16.88
C ALA A 550 -18.65 10.88 16.20
N SER A 551 -18.38 9.83 16.97
CA SER A 551 -18.38 8.45 16.50
C SER A 551 -19.22 7.55 17.37
N SER A 552 -19.99 6.63 16.73
CA SER A 552 -20.75 5.60 17.45
C SER A 552 -19.88 4.53 18.12
N ARG A 553 -18.58 4.48 17.83
CA ARG A 553 -17.62 3.53 18.44
C ARG A 553 -17.30 3.86 19.90
N PHE A 554 -17.59 5.07 20.35
CA PHE A 554 -17.22 5.58 21.66
C PHE A 554 -18.40 5.73 22.60
N GLY A 555 -18.10 5.66 23.89
CA GLY A 555 -19.04 5.85 24.96
C GLY A 555 -19.66 7.26 25.01
N ARG A 556 -20.69 7.46 25.80
CA ARG A 556 -21.40 8.76 25.86
C ARG A 556 -20.48 9.90 26.27
N GLY A 557 -19.58 9.65 27.22
CA GLY A 557 -18.63 10.63 27.75
C GLY A 557 -17.54 11.03 26.76
N GLY A 558 -17.06 10.07 25.94
CA GLY A 558 -15.97 10.25 25.01
C GLY A 558 -16.37 10.42 23.53
N ARG A 559 -17.67 10.47 23.21
CA ARG A 559 -18.18 10.41 21.82
C ARG A 559 -17.74 11.56 20.94
N TRP A 560 -17.69 12.79 21.46
CA TRP A 560 -17.33 13.99 20.74
C TRP A 560 -15.88 14.40 21.01
N ALA A 561 -15.17 14.75 19.97
CA ALA A 561 -13.84 15.36 20.06
C ALA A 561 -13.72 16.58 19.14
N ALA A 562 -12.90 17.53 19.54
CA ALA A 562 -12.57 18.71 18.75
C ALA A 562 -11.09 18.68 18.36
N PHE A 563 -10.82 19.00 17.11
CA PHE A 563 -9.48 19.04 16.49
C PHE A 563 -9.27 20.40 15.83
N TRP A 564 -8.04 20.85 15.82
CA TRP A 564 -7.66 22.14 15.22
C TRP A 564 -6.28 22.07 14.60
N SER A 565 -6.02 22.98 13.67
CA SER A 565 -4.67 23.20 13.16
C SER A 565 -4.41 24.65 12.77
N VAL A 566 -3.15 25.02 12.82
CA VAL A 566 -2.62 26.30 12.34
C VAL A 566 -1.42 25.99 11.45
N GLY A 567 -1.37 26.64 10.28
CA GLY A 567 -0.24 26.61 9.36
C GLY A 567 0.20 28.02 9.01
N LEU A 568 1.49 28.25 8.99
CA LEU A 568 2.13 29.52 8.58
C LEU A 568 3.21 29.22 7.54
N MET A 569 3.27 29.99 6.46
CA MET A 569 4.33 29.86 5.48
C MET A 569 4.82 31.24 5.03
N TRP A 570 6.14 31.37 4.94
CA TRP A 570 6.83 32.51 4.41
C TRP A 570 7.53 32.14 3.10
N ASN A 571 7.15 32.81 2.02
CA ASN A 571 7.83 32.71 0.73
C ASN A 571 8.93 33.75 0.66
N ALA A 572 10.09 33.43 1.19
CA ALA A 572 11.23 34.34 1.28
C ALA A 572 11.75 34.79 -0.10
N LYS A 573 11.61 33.92 -1.14
CA LYS A 573 12.05 34.26 -2.50
C LYS A 573 11.29 35.47 -3.07
N ARG A 574 10.09 35.75 -2.57
CA ARG A 574 9.28 36.93 -2.97
C ARG A 574 9.65 38.23 -2.25
N GLU A 575 10.68 38.21 -1.39
CA GLU A 575 11.16 39.38 -0.70
C GLU A 575 12.18 40.14 -1.57
N SER A 576 12.14 41.47 -1.53
CA SER A 576 12.99 42.33 -2.36
C SER A 576 14.49 42.16 -2.19
N PHE A 577 14.94 41.66 -1.01
CA PHE A 577 16.34 41.37 -0.76
C PHE A 577 16.85 40.11 -1.48
N LEU A 578 15.94 39.24 -1.98
CA LEU A 578 16.27 38.05 -2.78
C LEU A 578 15.95 38.22 -4.27
N ASP A 579 15.43 39.36 -4.74
CA ASP A 579 15.07 39.57 -6.15
C ASP A 579 16.26 39.34 -7.08
N ASN A 580 17.47 39.80 -6.69
CA ASN A 580 18.67 39.69 -7.49
C ASN A 580 19.45 38.36 -7.28
N VAL A 581 18.89 37.40 -6.61
CA VAL A 581 19.52 36.10 -6.35
C VAL A 581 18.99 35.07 -7.36
N ASP A 582 19.50 35.12 -8.60
CA ASP A 582 19.02 34.32 -9.74
C ASP A 582 19.23 32.81 -9.57
N TRP A 583 20.25 32.39 -8.80
CA TRP A 583 20.52 30.99 -8.55
C TRP A 583 19.52 30.34 -7.57
N LEU A 584 18.81 31.13 -6.76
CA LEU A 584 17.80 30.67 -5.82
C LEU A 584 16.42 30.89 -6.45
N SER A 585 15.78 29.83 -6.97
CA SER A 585 14.48 29.89 -7.61
C SER A 585 13.32 29.81 -6.62
N THR A 586 13.51 29.07 -5.53
CA THR A 586 12.52 28.88 -4.45
C THR A 586 13.19 29.00 -3.10
N ALA A 587 12.55 29.67 -2.15
CA ALA A 587 12.90 29.67 -0.73
C ALA A 587 11.63 29.89 0.08
N GLN A 588 11.13 28.81 0.70
CA GLN A 588 9.91 28.82 1.53
C GLN A 588 10.20 28.16 2.87
N LEU A 589 9.74 28.79 3.95
CA LEU A 589 9.75 28.24 5.29
C LEU A 589 8.30 28.06 5.75
N ALA A 590 7.93 26.86 6.13
CA ALA A 590 6.60 26.53 6.64
C ALA A 590 6.66 25.96 8.06
N LEU A 591 5.67 26.31 8.87
CA LEU A 591 5.44 25.80 10.21
C LEU A 591 3.99 25.39 10.31
N SER A 592 3.72 24.19 10.77
CA SER A 592 2.36 23.74 11.07
C SER A 592 2.28 23.04 12.42
N THR A 593 1.16 23.22 13.12
CA THR A 593 0.86 22.48 14.35
C THR A 593 -0.63 22.29 14.49
N GLY A 594 -1.04 21.21 15.16
CA GLY A 594 -2.43 20.92 15.37
C GLY A 594 -2.69 19.52 15.92
N THR A 595 -3.96 19.20 16.09
CA THR A 595 -4.43 17.94 16.67
C THR A 595 -5.27 17.16 15.66
N SER A 596 -5.21 15.84 15.76
CA SER A 596 -6.09 14.88 15.07
C SER A 596 -6.44 13.74 16.01
N GLY A 597 -7.39 12.90 15.64
CA GLY A 597 -7.82 11.77 16.45
C GLY A 597 -7.73 10.43 15.72
N ASN A 598 -7.72 9.33 16.49
CA ASN A 598 -7.86 7.97 16.01
C ASN A 598 -9.08 7.28 16.64
N SER A 599 -9.82 6.55 15.82
CA SER A 599 -11.02 5.79 16.23
C SER A 599 -11.01 4.37 15.67
N SER A 600 -9.85 3.87 15.27
CA SER A 600 -9.71 2.56 14.63
C SER A 600 -9.71 1.44 15.65
N ILE A 601 -10.82 1.28 16.36
CA ILE A 601 -11.15 0.16 17.26
C ILE A 601 -12.35 -0.60 16.72
N PRO A 602 -12.59 -1.84 17.16
CA PRO A 602 -13.82 -2.58 16.85
C PRO A 602 -15.07 -1.78 17.24
N ASN A 603 -16.18 -2.09 16.60
CA ASN A 603 -17.46 -1.46 16.93
C ASN A 603 -18.00 -2.06 18.23
N TYR A 604 -18.72 -1.25 19.01
CA TYR A 604 -19.39 -1.65 20.26
C TYR A 604 -18.46 -1.94 21.45
N ASP A 605 -17.14 -1.75 21.38
CA ASP A 605 -16.19 -2.01 22.46
C ASP A 605 -16.41 -1.14 23.72
N HIS A 606 -17.19 -0.06 23.60
CA HIS A 606 -17.65 0.73 24.74
C HIS A 606 -18.83 0.11 25.50
N LEU A 607 -19.47 -0.93 24.95
CA LEU A 607 -20.64 -1.59 25.53
C LEU A 607 -20.26 -2.82 26.35
N ALA A 608 -21.04 -3.12 27.38
CA ALA A 608 -21.03 -4.44 27.97
C ALA A 608 -21.75 -5.42 27.05
N LEU A 609 -21.03 -6.47 26.60
CA LEU A 609 -21.52 -7.46 25.66
C LEU A 609 -21.70 -8.81 26.34
N VAL A 610 -22.61 -9.59 25.79
CA VAL A 610 -22.85 -10.98 26.18
C VAL A 610 -22.76 -11.90 24.95
N ALA A 611 -22.28 -13.12 25.13
CA ALA A 611 -22.26 -14.15 24.10
C ALA A 611 -23.10 -15.35 24.52
N GLY A 612 -23.70 -16.00 23.51
CA GLY A 612 -24.32 -17.32 23.67
C GLY A 612 -23.29 -18.43 23.50
N GLY A 613 -23.58 -19.67 23.94
CA GLY A 613 -22.72 -20.83 23.69
C GLY A 613 -22.20 -21.53 24.92
N ALA A 614 -22.44 -21.01 26.12
CA ALA A 614 -22.21 -21.74 27.37
C ALA A 614 -23.32 -22.77 27.53
N ASN A 615 -23.15 -23.99 27.01
CA ASN A 615 -24.16 -25.03 27.11
C ASN A 615 -24.16 -25.64 28.52
N TYR A 616 -25.32 -25.66 29.18
CA TYR A 616 -25.55 -26.35 30.40
C TYR A 616 -26.75 -27.28 30.23
N ASN A 617 -26.56 -28.57 30.42
CA ASN A 617 -27.62 -29.59 30.32
C ASN A 617 -28.43 -29.49 29.00
N ASP A 618 -27.69 -29.39 27.85
CA ASP A 618 -28.24 -29.25 26.50
C ASP A 618 -29.06 -27.97 26.24
N GLN A 619 -29.02 -27.01 27.16
CA GLN A 619 -29.59 -25.71 26.98
C GLN A 619 -28.52 -24.63 26.78
N MET A 620 -28.77 -23.75 25.81
CA MET A 620 -27.84 -22.67 25.51
C MET A 620 -27.89 -21.62 26.63
N GLY A 621 -26.76 -21.41 27.30
CA GLY A 621 -26.57 -20.33 28.27
C GLY A 621 -25.98 -19.08 27.64
N ILE A 622 -26.04 -17.96 28.37
CA ILE A 622 -25.46 -16.67 28.02
C ILE A 622 -24.38 -16.35 29.06
N TYR A 623 -23.25 -15.84 28.59
CA TYR A 623 -22.16 -15.38 29.46
C TYR A 623 -21.69 -13.99 29.08
N PRO A 624 -21.16 -13.17 30.01
CA PRO A 624 -20.55 -11.89 29.69
C PRO A 624 -19.33 -12.07 28.80
N LEU A 625 -19.27 -11.31 27.69
CA LEU A 625 -18.15 -11.33 26.75
C LEU A 625 -17.13 -10.25 27.12
N GLN A 626 -17.59 -9.03 27.45
CA GLN A 626 -16.73 -7.92 27.84
C GLN A 626 -17.43 -6.94 28.78
N SER A 627 -16.65 -6.20 29.56
CA SER A 627 -17.10 -5.07 30.36
C SER A 627 -17.24 -3.82 29.50
N GLY A 628 -18.29 -3.02 29.75
CA GLY A 628 -18.43 -1.73 29.05
C GLY A 628 -17.55 -0.64 29.67
N ASN A 629 -17.27 0.40 28.85
CA ASN A 629 -16.60 1.63 29.26
C ASN A 629 -17.31 2.83 28.62
N GLU A 630 -18.18 3.49 29.39
CA GLU A 630 -18.96 4.64 28.90
C GLU A 630 -18.10 5.89 28.64
N ASP A 631 -16.91 5.96 29.22
CA ASP A 631 -15.97 7.05 29.07
C ASP A 631 -14.93 6.80 27.95
N LEU A 632 -14.97 5.63 27.29
CA LEU A 632 -14.09 5.30 26.19
C LEU A 632 -14.20 6.37 25.08
N GLY A 633 -13.07 6.96 24.72
CA GLY A 633 -13.00 8.10 23.81
C GLY A 633 -11.83 7.98 22.81
N TRP A 634 -11.48 9.10 22.24
CA TRP A 634 -10.52 9.22 21.15
C TRP A 634 -9.07 9.16 21.61
N GLU A 635 -8.21 8.46 20.87
CA GLU A 635 -6.77 8.80 20.90
C GLU A 635 -6.57 10.19 20.34
N LYS A 636 -5.69 10.96 20.97
CA LYS A 636 -5.34 12.32 20.53
C LYS A 636 -3.91 12.37 20.05
N LEU A 637 -3.71 12.87 18.86
CA LEU A 637 -2.39 13.06 18.26
C LEU A 637 -2.11 14.55 18.07
N TRP A 638 -1.05 15.05 18.67
CA TRP A 638 -0.54 16.40 18.43
C TRP A 638 0.68 16.32 17.50
N THR A 639 0.58 16.98 16.36
CA THR A 639 1.65 17.03 15.37
C THR A 639 2.17 18.44 15.21
N THR A 640 3.50 18.61 15.23
CA THR A 640 4.19 19.84 14.86
C THR A 640 5.17 19.53 13.74
N ASN A 641 5.20 20.35 12.69
CA ASN A 641 6.05 20.18 11.52
C ASN A 641 6.72 21.51 11.13
N VAL A 642 8.00 21.44 10.78
CA VAL A 642 8.77 22.55 10.20
C VAL A 642 9.31 22.08 8.87
N ALA A 643 9.02 22.83 7.80
CA ALA A 643 9.45 22.48 6.46
C ALA A 643 10.21 23.63 5.79
N LEU A 644 11.27 23.30 5.05
CA LEU A 644 12.08 24.20 4.25
C LEU A 644 12.10 23.70 2.81
N HIS A 645 11.54 24.48 1.88
CA HIS A 645 11.53 24.18 0.46
C HIS A 645 12.50 25.10 -0.26
N LEU A 646 13.49 24.52 -0.92
CA LEU A 646 14.55 25.22 -1.65
C LEU A 646 14.58 24.80 -3.11
N GLY A 647 14.69 25.79 -4.01
CA GLY A 647 14.89 25.56 -5.44
C GLY A 647 16.12 26.31 -5.92
N PHE A 648 16.91 25.67 -6.78
CA PHE A 648 18.15 26.23 -7.31
C PHE A 648 18.16 26.12 -8.83
N TRP A 649 18.46 27.24 -9.54
CA TRP A 649 18.59 27.34 -10.99
C TRP A 649 17.39 26.77 -11.77
N ASN A 650 16.21 26.68 -11.17
CA ASN A 650 15.03 25.98 -11.72
C ASN A 650 15.29 24.53 -12.15
N ARG A 651 16.24 23.85 -11.49
CA ARG A 651 16.67 22.48 -11.83
C ARG A 651 16.81 21.56 -10.63
N PHE A 652 17.12 22.11 -9.48
CA PHE A 652 17.35 21.35 -8.26
C PHE A 652 16.34 21.79 -7.21
N ASN A 653 15.55 20.86 -6.69
CA ASN A 653 14.60 21.12 -5.61
C ASN A 653 14.95 20.23 -4.42
N ALA A 654 14.93 20.81 -3.23
CA ALA A 654 15.15 20.14 -1.96
C ALA A 654 14.03 20.51 -0.99
N ASP A 655 13.29 19.51 -0.51
CA ASP A 655 12.30 19.64 0.55
C ASP A 655 12.86 18.96 1.80
N ILE A 656 12.98 19.71 2.89
CA ILE A 656 13.53 19.24 4.18
C ILE A 656 12.45 19.47 5.22
N GLU A 657 12.08 18.42 5.95
CA GLU A 657 11.03 18.50 6.97
C GLU A 657 11.51 17.88 8.29
N PHE A 658 11.11 18.50 9.41
CA PHE A 658 11.27 17.98 10.76
C PHE A 658 9.90 17.91 11.42
N TYR A 659 9.60 16.80 12.05
CA TYR A 659 8.31 16.62 12.72
C TYR A 659 8.44 16.02 14.11
N ASN A 660 7.44 16.32 14.94
CA ASN A 660 7.18 15.70 16.22
C ASN A 660 5.70 15.36 16.31
N LYS A 661 5.39 14.09 16.55
CA LYS A 661 4.03 13.55 16.75
C LYS A 661 3.96 12.98 18.16
N TYR A 662 3.06 13.49 18.97
CA TYR A 662 2.84 13.04 20.35
C TYR A 662 1.42 12.50 20.45
N THR A 663 1.28 11.20 20.69
CA THR A 663 0.00 10.53 20.92
C THR A 663 -0.25 10.40 22.40
N THR A 664 -1.44 10.80 22.84
CA THR A 664 -1.93 10.64 24.22
C THR A 664 -3.27 9.93 24.21
N ASP A 665 -3.72 9.50 25.39
CA ASP A 665 -5.00 8.80 25.54
C ASP A 665 -5.08 7.59 24.57
N MET A 666 -3.98 6.82 24.40
CA MET A 666 -3.94 5.69 23.46
C MET A 666 -4.99 4.65 23.86
N LEU A 667 -5.62 4.08 22.83
CA LEU A 667 -6.60 3.02 22.98
C LEU A 667 -5.91 1.69 23.24
N MET A 668 -6.07 1.15 24.42
CA MET A 668 -5.46 -0.12 24.82
C MET A 668 -6.50 -1.06 25.43
N SER A 669 -6.38 -2.35 25.10
CA SER A 669 -7.08 -3.42 25.78
C SER A 669 -6.32 -3.77 27.06
N VAL A 670 -6.90 -3.48 28.21
CA VAL A 670 -6.26 -3.66 29.52
C VAL A 670 -6.87 -4.80 30.30
N PRO A 671 -6.09 -5.54 31.09
CA PRO A 671 -6.60 -6.60 31.93
C PRO A 671 -7.47 -6.02 33.06
N VAL A 672 -8.62 -6.61 33.26
CA VAL A 672 -9.51 -6.36 34.38
C VAL A 672 -9.77 -7.65 35.17
N SER A 673 -10.21 -7.54 36.41
CA SER A 673 -10.52 -8.74 37.18
C SER A 673 -11.68 -9.53 36.58
N TYR A 674 -11.55 -10.85 36.45
CA TYR A 674 -12.64 -11.74 36.06
C TYR A 674 -13.87 -11.63 36.99
N ALA A 675 -13.67 -11.21 38.25
CA ALA A 675 -14.75 -10.96 39.19
C ALA A 675 -15.58 -9.70 38.85
N ASP A 676 -15.05 -8.85 37.96
CA ASP A 676 -15.62 -7.55 37.60
C ASP A 676 -16.40 -7.57 36.26
N LYS A 677 -16.86 -8.75 35.83
CA LYS A 677 -17.72 -9.01 34.67
C LYS A 677 -17.00 -9.17 33.32
N GLY A 678 -16.70 -10.39 32.88
CA GLY A 678 -16.32 -10.69 31.51
C GLY A 678 -14.98 -11.42 31.34
N GLU A 679 -14.41 -11.43 30.14
CA GLU A 679 -13.20 -12.19 29.78
C GLU A 679 -11.89 -11.62 30.33
N GLY A 680 -11.93 -10.67 31.26
CA GLY A 680 -10.73 -10.13 31.90
C GLY A 680 -10.06 -9.00 31.13
N PHE A 681 -10.70 -8.43 30.10
CA PHE A 681 -10.20 -7.28 29.35
C PHE A 681 -11.25 -6.19 29.15
N ARG A 682 -10.79 -4.95 29.06
CA ARG A 682 -11.59 -3.77 28.74
C ARG A 682 -10.77 -2.79 27.92
N TRP A 683 -11.39 -2.12 26.94
CA TRP A 683 -10.78 -0.98 26.26
C TRP A 683 -10.76 0.25 27.13
N ASP A 684 -9.60 0.93 27.16
CA ASP A 684 -9.42 2.15 27.93
C ASP A 684 -8.48 3.13 27.22
N ASN A 685 -8.57 4.42 27.54
CA ASN A 685 -7.72 5.49 27.00
C ASN A 685 -6.53 5.72 27.94
N ILE A 686 -5.39 5.09 27.63
CA ILE A 686 -4.22 5.10 28.52
C ILE A 686 -2.91 4.96 27.73
N GLY A 687 -1.89 5.61 28.28
CA GLY A 687 -0.57 5.58 27.70
C GLY A 687 -0.32 6.70 26.68
N ALA A 688 0.94 6.91 26.41
CA ALA A 688 1.41 7.93 25.48
C ALA A 688 2.67 7.46 24.74
N MET A 689 2.87 8.03 23.55
CA MET A 689 3.97 7.68 22.65
C MET A 689 4.41 8.90 21.84
N VAL A 690 5.68 8.94 21.46
CA VAL A 690 6.21 9.97 20.58
C VAL A 690 6.86 9.37 19.34
N ASN A 691 6.65 10.01 18.18
CA ASN A 691 7.38 9.79 16.94
C ASN A 691 8.04 11.10 16.52
N ARG A 692 9.36 11.11 16.39
CA ARG A 692 10.17 12.27 15.97
C ARG A 692 11.01 11.91 14.78
N GLY A 693 11.11 12.80 13.80
CA GLY A 693 11.90 12.45 12.65
C GLY A 693 12.17 13.61 11.70
N PHE A 694 12.94 13.26 10.67
CA PHE A 694 13.17 14.17 9.57
C PHE A 694 12.95 13.47 8.22
N GLU A 695 12.63 14.27 7.23
CA GLU A 695 12.42 13.84 5.85
C GLU A 695 13.21 14.76 4.92
N LEU A 696 13.81 14.18 3.89
CA LEU A 696 14.48 14.89 2.81
C LEU A 696 13.99 14.33 1.47
N GLN A 697 13.55 15.22 0.59
CA GLN A 697 13.25 14.89 -0.80
C GLN A 697 14.11 15.76 -1.72
N LEU A 698 14.77 15.13 -2.69
CA LEU A 698 15.60 15.79 -3.69
C LEU A 698 15.10 15.44 -5.08
N ASN A 699 14.96 16.45 -5.94
CA ASN A 699 14.67 16.27 -7.36
C ASN A 699 15.64 17.14 -8.15
N ALA A 700 16.26 16.56 -9.17
CA ALA A 700 17.30 17.27 -9.92
C ALA A 700 17.22 16.95 -11.41
N ASP A 701 17.16 17.99 -12.26
CA ASP A 701 17.46 17.90 -13.68
C ASP A 701 18.97 18.09 -13.87
N VAL A 702 19.72 16.99 -13.71
CA VAL A 702 21.20 17.00 -13.69
C VAL A 702 21.76 17.51 -15.02
N VAL A 703 21.19 17.03 -16.13
CA VAL A 703 21.53 17.49 -17.48
C VAL A 703 20.25 17.75 -18.25
N ARG A 704 20.16 18.94 -18.86
CA ARG A 704 19.10 19.32 -19.77
C ARG A 704 19.76 20.01 -20.96
N ARG A 705 19.95 19.27 -22.06
CA ARG A 705 20.66 19.78 -23.24
C ARG A 705 20.01 19.29 -24.54
N GLY A 706 19.27 20.17 -25.20
CA GLY A 706 18.51 19.82 -26.39
C GLY A 706 17.49 18.71 -26.09
N SER A 707 17.53 17.64 -26.88
CA SER A 707 16.65 16.47 -26.68
C SER A 707 17.13 15.48 -25.59
N PHE A 708 18.24 15.77 -24.89
CA PHE A 708 18.74 14.94 -23.81
C PHE A 708 18.39 15.51 -22.46
N VAL A 709 17.66 14.75 -21.65
CA VAL A 709 17.28 15.09 -20.29
C VAL A 709 17.69 13.96 -19.36
N TRP A 710 18.40 14.30 -18.28
CA TRP A 710 18.72 13.36 -17.20
C TRP A 710 18.16 13.90 -15.89
N ASN A 711 17.15 13.22 -15.37
CA ASN A 711 16.51 13.52 -14.10
C ASN A 711 16.92 12.49 -13.04
N VAL A 712 17.13 12.94 -11.81
CA VAL A 712 17.40 12.12 -10.63
C VAL A 712 16.48 12.57 -9.51
N SER A 713 15.87 11.63 -8.82
CA SER A 713 15.09 11.85 -7.60
C SER A 713 15.60 10.98 -6.47
N ALA A 714 15.58 11.50 -5.24
CA ALA A 714 15.91 10.72 -4.05
C ALA A 714 15.07 11.21 -2.87
N ASN A 715 14.72 10.29 -1.98
CA ASN A 715 14.13 10.64 -0.70
C ASN A 715 14.68 9.75 0.41
N VAL A 716 14.72 10.29 1.61
CA VAL A 716 15.08 9.60 2.83
C VAL A 716 14.21 10.10 3.97
N SER A 717 13.81 9.21 4.85
CA SER A 717 13.16 9.54 6.11
C SER A 717 13.75 8.74 7.27
N TYR A 718 13.81 9.39 8.40
CA TYR A 718 14.17 8.81 9.69
C TYR A 718 13.04 9.05 10.68
N ASN A 719 12.66 8.02 11.42
CA ASN A 719 11.66 8.09 12.49
C ASN A 719 12.18 7.42 13.75
N HIS A 720 12.16 8.12 14.85
CA HIS A 720 12.41 7.58 16.20
C HIS A 720 11.08 7.43 16.92
N ASN A 721 10.75 6.22 17.33
CA ASN A 721 9.54 5.87 18.09
C ASN A 721 9.89 5.55 19.53
N GLU A 722 9.13 6.10 20.50
CA GLU A 722 9.37 5.94 21.94
C GLU A 722 8.06 5.94 22.72
N ILE A 723 7.84 4.93 23.55
CA ILE A 723 6.74 4.86 24.53
C ILE A 723 7.09 5.79 25.70
N THR A 724 6.23 6.76 26.00
CA THR A 724 6.45 7.71 27.10
C THR A 724 5.64 7.41 28.33
N GLU A 725 4.53 6.68 28.20
CA GLU A 725 3.64 6.31 29.32
C GLU A 725 2.90 5.00 29.00
N LEU A 726 2.69 4.16 30.01
CA LEU A 726 1.89 2.95 29.99
C LEU A 726 0.79 2.96 31.06
N TYR A 727 -0.11 1.96 30.99
CA TYR A 727 -1.22 1.77 31.91
C TYR A 727 -0.81 1.85 33.39
N ASN A 728 -1.58 2.62 34.19
CA ASN A 728 -1.38 2.76 35.63
C ASN A 728 0.05 3.12 36.08
N GLY A 729 0.82 3.81 35.24
CA GLY A 729 2.20 4.17 35.56
C GLY A 729 3.18 2.98 35.58
N LEU A 730 2.80 1.87 34.89
CA LEU A 730 3.71 0.75 34.67
C LEU A 730 4.91 1.21 33.86
N ASN A 731 6.11 0.74 34.17
CA ASN A 731 7.29 0.97 33.38
C ASN A 731 7.40 0.00 32.21
N GLU A 732 6.75 -1.16 32.31
CA GLU A 732 6.78 -2.21 31.31
C GLU A 732 5.47 -3.02 31.26
N TYR A 733 5.13 -3.57 30.10
CA TYR A 733 3.98 -4.43 29.90
C TYR A 733 4.31 -5.51 28.85
N GLU A 734 4.19 -6.77 29.22
CA GLU A 734 4.48 -7.89 28.33
C GLU A 734 3.28 -8.22 27.45
N LEU A 735 3.48 -8.24 26.14
CA LEU A 735 2.46 -8.68 25.20
C LEU A 735 2.49 -10.20 25.11
N SER A 736 1.41 -10.85 25.50
CA SER A 736 1.29 -12.31 25.39
C SER A 736 1.45 -12.73 23.91
N SER A 737 2.19 -13.81 23.67
CA SER A 737 2.44 -14.45 22.37
C SER A 737 3.34 -13.69 21.37
N THR A 738 3.99 -12.61 21.76
CA THR A 738 4.94 -11.89 20.90
C THR A 738 6.36 -11.94 21.48
N SER A 739 7.37 -11.84 20.61
CA SER A 739 8.77 -11.69 21.03
C SER A 739 9.13 -10.22 21.31
N THR A 740 8.13 -9.39 21.65
CA THR A 740 8.28 -7.96 21.94
C THR A 740 7.69 -7.62 23.30
N LYS A 741 8.16 -6.55 23.90
CA LYS A 741 7.68 -6.06 25.19
C LYS A 741 7.53 -4.53 25.13
N LEU A 742 6.49 -4.00 25.71
CA LEU A 742 6.31 -2.55 25.84
C LEU A 742 7.08 -2.08 27.07
N VAL A 743 8.01 -1.15 26.88
CA VAL A 743 8.84 -0.57 27.94
C VAL A 743 8.93 0.94 27.72
N VAL A 744 8.70 1.70 28.78
CA VAL A 744 8.82 3.17 28.73
C VAL A 744 10.26 3.54 28.39
N GLY A 745 10.44 4.48 27.44
CA GLY A 745 11.74 4.87 26.90
C GLY A 745 12.24 4.01 25.72
N HIS A 746 11.46 2.99 25.31
CA HIS A 746 11.78 2.10 24.19
C HIS A 746 10.77 2.19 23.06
N SER A 747 11.15 1.69 21.87
CA SER A 747 10.25 1.58 20.73
C SER A 747 9.19 0.48 20.95
N VAL A 748 7.97 0.71 20.46
CA VAL A 748 6.88 -0.27 20.54
C VAL A 748 7.20 -1.59 19.82
N GLY A 749 8.13 -1.57 18.87
CA GLY A 749 8.53 -2.74 18.07
C GLY A 749 9.81 -3.44 18.53
N GLU A 750 10.36 -3.09 19.69
CA GLU A 750 11.64 -3.64 20.12
C GLU A 750 11.51 -5.07 20.64
N PHE A 751 12.47 -5.91 20.26
CA PHE A 751 12.49 -7.32 20.62
C PHE A 751 12.93 -7.55 22.07
N TYR A 752 12.22 -8.46 22.74
CA TYR A 752 12.46 -8.94 24.10
C TYR A 752 12.66 -10.46 24.04
N VAL A 753 13.93 -10.91 24.02
CA VAL A 753 14.31 -12.30 23.73
C VAL A 753 15.51 -12.74 24.56
N ASN A 754 15.67 -14.06 24.68
CA ASN A 754 16.88 -14.67 25.20
C ASN A 754 18.06 -14.42 24.26
N ARG A 755 19.23 -14.11 24.82
CA ARG A 755 20.45 -13.90 24.04
C ARG A 755 21.16 -15.22 23.83
N TYR A 756 21.28 -15.65 22.57
CA TYR A 756 22.07 -16.80 22.18
C TYR A 756 23.56 -16.45 22.23
N ALA A 757 24.37 -17.28 22.90
CA ALA A 757 25.80 -17.06 23.08
C ALA A 757 26.70 -17.97 22.22
N GLY A 758 26.07 -18.80 21.33
CA GLY A 758 26.77 -19.72 20.47
C GLY A 758 26.71 -21.17 20.93
N VAL A 759 27.68 -21.95 20.55
CA VAL A 759 27.83 -23.39 20.87
C VAL A 759 29.06 -23.61 21.74
N ASN A 760 28.93 -24.47 22.73
CA ASN A 760 30.10 -24.91 23.53
C ASN A 760 30.99 -25.79 22.64
N PRO A 761 32.25 -25.35 22.32
CA PRO A 761 33.12 -26.12 21.43
C PRO A 761 33.52 -27.49 21.99
N ALA A 762 33.47 -27.69 23.31
CA ALA A 762 33.86 -28.93 23.94
C ALA A 762 32.88 -30.06 23.79
N ASN A 763 31.56 -29.77 23.78
CA ASN A 763 30.52 -30.76 23.80
C ASN A 763 29.33 -30.51 22.85
N GLY A 764 29.31 -29.35 22.13
CA GLY A 764 28.31 -29.03 21.18
C GLY A 764 26.96 -28.52 21.74
N ASP A 765 26.85 -28.30 23.04
CA ASP A 765 25.62 -27.77 23.65
C ASP A 765 25.41 -26.29 23.31
N ALA A 766 24.16 -25.89 23.18
CA ALA A 766 23.79 -24.51 23.00
C ALA A 766 24.10 -23.68 24.27
N LEU A 767 24.51 -22.46 24.08
CA LEU A 767 24.83 -21.51 25.15
C LEU A 767 23.94 -20.29 25.05
N TRP A 768 23.46 -19.81 26.18
CA TRP A 768 22.73 -18.55 26.32
C TRP A 768 23.40 -17.63 27.33
N LEU A 769 22.96 -16.38 27.33
CA LEU A 769 23.34 -15.42 28.37
C LEU A 769 22.17 -15.28 29.33
N THR A 770 22.47 -15.38 30.64
CA THR A 770 21.51 -14.97 31.67
C THR A 770 21.20 -13.47 31.53
N LYS A 771 20.15 -13.00 32.21
CA LYS A 771 19.82 -11.59 32.29
C LYS A 771 21.02 -10.72 32.69
N ASP A 772 21.89 -11.22 33.60
CA ASP A 772 23.08 -10.51 34.09
C ASP A 772 24.31 -10.65 33.18
N GLY A 773 24.20 -11.40 32.08
CA GLY A 773 25.24 -11.55 31.06
C GLY A 773 26.20 -12.74 31.31
N GLU A 774 25.89 -13.62 32.23
CA GLU A 774 26.64 -14.86 32.45
C GLU A 774 26.26 -15.93 31.42
N VAL A 775 27.25 -16.75 31.01
CA VAL A 775 27.02 -17.86 30.07
C VAL A 775 26.40 -19.05 30.80
N THR A 776 25.33 -19.60 30.26
CA THR A 776 24.62 -20.78 30.78
C THR A 776 24.26 -21.76 29.65
N THR A 777 24.14 -23.04 30.00
CA THR A 777 23.61 -24.11 29.15
C THR A 777 22.10 -24.34 29.35
N GLU A 778 21.48 -23.66 30.33
CA GLU A 778 20.05 -23.78 30.62
C GLU A 778 19.29 -22.63 29.98
N PHE A 779 18.31 -22.95 29.14
CA PHE A 779 17.39 -21.98 28.61
C PHE A 779 16.34 -21.62 29.66
N ASN A 780 16.20 -20.33 29.96
CA ASN A 780 15.22 -19.84 30.92
C ASN A 780 14.51 -18.59 30.36
N GLU A 781 13.19 -18.66 30.22
CA GLU A 781 12.33 -17.56 29.77
C GLU A 781 12.50 -16.26 30.57
N SER A 782 12.92 -16.36 31.86
CA SER A 782 13.16 -15.19 32.72
C SER A 782 14.45 -14.41 32.38
N ASP A 783 15.31 -14.96 31.50
CA ASP A 783 16.55 -14.34 31.04
C ASP A 783 16.38 -13.48 29.78
N LYS A 784 15.15 -13.30 29.32
CA LYS A 784 14.83 -12.37 28.23
C LYS A 784 15.22 -10.94 28.60
N VAL A 785 15.75 -10.22 27.62
CA VAL A 785 16.13 -8.80 27.74
C VAL A 785 15.71 -8.02 26.48
N MET A 786 15.54 -6.72 26.61
CA MET A 786 15.45 -5.81 25.47
C MET A 786 16.83 -5.77 24.79
N ILE A 787 16.87 -5.94 23.48
CA ILE A 787 18.13 -6.08 22.73
C ILE A 787 18.45 -4.92 21.80
N GLY A 788 17.67 -3.84 21.84
CA GLY A 788 17.88 -2.65 21.01
C GLY A 788 17.64 -2.90 19.51
N LYS A 789 16.88 -3.95 19.16
CA LYS A 789 16.53 -4.31 17.78
C LYS A 789 15.03 -4.26 17.62
N SER A 790 14.54 -3.67 16.51
CA SER A 790 13.11 -3.46 16.29
C SER A 790 12.68 -3.96 14.91
N TYR A 791 11.44 -4.46 14.82
CA TYR A 791 10.85 -4.75 13.51
C TYR A 791 10.32 -3.50 12.81
N ILE A 792 10.20 -2.39 13.52
CA ILE A 792 9.87 -1.08 12.97
C ILE A 792 11.14 -0.42 12.49
N ALA A 793 11.29 -0.30 11.18
CA ALA A 793 12.47 0.32 10.59
C ALA A 793 12.53 1.83 10.89
N PRO A 794 13.62 2.36 11.46
CA PRO A 794 13.78 3.79 11.63
C PRO A 794 14.15 4.52 10.33
N TRP A 795 14.78 3.84 9.38
CA TRP A 795 15.24 4.42 8.13
C TRP A 795 14.54 3.82 6.92
N GLN A 796 14.08 4.66 6.01
CA GLN A 796 13.54 4.24 4.74
C GLN A 796 13.71 5.33 3.67
N GLY A 797 13.57 4.90 2.40
CA GLY A 797 13.62 5.86 1.30
C GLY A 797 13.55 5.20 -0.08
N GLY A 798 13.80 6.02 -1.08
CA GLY A 798 13.89 5.59 -2.46
C GLY A 798 14.73 6.54 -3.28
N PHE A 799 15.21 6.07 -4.40
CA PHE A 799 15.85 6.91 -5.40
C PHE A 799 15.55 6.40 -6.81
N GLY A 800 15.52 7.34 -7.75
CA GLY A 800 15.23 7.01 -9.13
C GLY A 800 16.04 7.85 -10.09
N THR A 801 16.16 7.34 -11.31
CA THR A 801 16.79 8.07 -12.42
C THR A 801 16.00 7.87 -13.70
N SER A 802 15.97 8.90 -14.54
CA SER A 802 15.33 8.86 -15.85
C SER A 802 16.23 9.57 -16.86
N LEU A 803 16.53 8.88 -17.95
CA LEU A 803 17.35 9.34 -19.07
C LEU A 803 16.50 9.37 -20.32
N SER A 804 16.22 10.54 -20.86
CA SER A 804 15.42 10.70 -22.07
C SER A 804 16.27 11.28 -23.20
N TRP A 805 16.19 10.68 -24.39
CA TRP A 805 16.87 11.14 -25.58
C TRP A 805 16.10 10.79 -26.87
N ARG A 806 15.62 11.81 -27.59
CA ARG A 806 14.93 11.66 -28.88
C ARG A 806 13.79 10.62 -28.87
N GLY A 807 12.96 10.64 -27.83
CA GLY A 807 11.83 9.73 -27.66
C GLY A 807 12.18 8.41 -26.99
N LEU A 808 13.45 8.06 -26.82
CA LEU A 808 13.89 6.92 -26.01
C LEU A 808 14.01 7.37 -24.54
N THR A 809 13.40 6.64 -23.63
CA THR A 809 13.50 6.90 -22.18
C THR A 809 13.85 5.62 -21.43
N LEU A 810 14.93 5.67 -20.65
CA LEU A 810 15.31 4.65 -19.68
C LEU A 810 15.06 5.19 -18.29
N SER A 811 14.28 4.48 -17.49
CA SER A 811 14.05 4.81 -16.07
C SER A 811 14.36 3.63 -15.16
N ALA A 812 14.83 3.94 -13.96
CA ALA A 812 15.06 2.96 -12.90
C ALA A 812 14.62 3.55 -11.56
N GLN A 813 13.98 2.73 -10.74
CA GLN A 813 13.46 3.11 -9.41
C GLN A 813 13.91 2.10 -8.37
N PHE A 814 14.44 2.60 -7.27
CA PHE A 814 14.87 1.83 -6.12
C PHE A 814 14.07 2.20 -4.87
N ALA A 815 13.84 1.21 -4.01
CA ALA A 815 13.31 1.40 -2.66
C ALA A 815 14.20 0.68 -1.66
N TRP A 816 14.34 1.23 -0.46
CA TRP A 816 15.17 0.66 0.58
C TRP A 816 14.59 0.92 1.98
N VAL A 817 14.90 -0.02 2.87
CA VAL A 817 14.60 0.04 4.30
C VAL A 817 15.85 -0.40 5.04
N ALA A 818 16.19 0.25 6.15
CA ALA A 818 17.39 -0.08 6.93
C ALA A 818 17.14 -0.11 8.43
N ASP A 819 17.96 -0.90 9.14
CA ASP A 819 17.88 -1.17 10.58
C ASP A 819 16.55 -1.78 10.99
N ARG A 820 16.03 -2.71 10.16
CA ARG A 820 14.83 -3.49 10.42
C ARG A 820 15.23 -4.92 10.78
N TRP A 821 14.67 -5.45 11.84
CA TRP A 821 14.95 -6.80 12.32
C TRP A 821 13.68 -7.65 12.28
N MET A 822 13.83 -8.93 11.97
CA MET A 822 12.72 -9.89 11.98
C MET A 822 13.18 -11.23 12.55
N PHE A 823 12.26 -11.91 13.19
CA PHE A 823 12.44 -13.29 13.62
C PHE A 823 12.21 -14.21 12.41
N ASN A 824 13.25 -14.96 11.99
CA ASN A 824 13.15 -15.91 10.89
C ASN A 824 12.66 -17.28 11.41
N ASN A 825 11.35 -17.45 11.44
CA ASN A 825 10.75 -18.67 11.95
C ASN A 825 10.87 -19.86 10.98
N ASP A 826 11.03 -19.62 9.67
CA ASP A 826 11.31 -20.66 8.70
C ASP A 826 12.67 -21.32 9.02
N ARG A 827 13.69 -20.50 9.29
CA ARG A 827 15.02 -20.96 9.70
C ARG A 827 14.97 -21.74 11.01
N PHE A 828 14.09 -21.37 11.95
CA PHE A 828 13.89 -22.16 13.19
C PHE A 828 13.50 -23.61 12.88
N PHE A 829 12.59 -23.82 11.94
CA PHE A 829 12.18 -25.17 11.52
C PHE A 829 13.23 -25.87 10.66
N GLU A 830 13.90 -25.14 9.75
CA GLU A 830 14.94 -25.69 8.86
C GLU A 830 16.24 -26.03 9.60
N GLU A 831 16.51 -25.37 10.72
CA GLU A 831 17.65 -25.65 11.60
C GLU A 831 17.19 -26.28 12.90
N SER A 832 16.13 -27.11 12.85
CA SER A 832 15.55 -27.77 14.02
C SER A 832 16.39 -28.89 14.60
N ASN A 833 17.53 -29.19 13.98
CA ASN A 833 18.52 -30.15 14.48
C ASN A 833 17.96 -31.53 14.75
N GLY A 834 17.02 -31.96 13.89
CA GLY A 834 16.35 -33.27 13.92
C GLY A 834 15.05 -33.33 14.73
N LEU A 835 14.65 -32.26 15.41
CA LEU A 835 13.38 -32.22 16.15
C LEU A 835 12.19 -32.44 15.21
N TYR A 836 12.21 -31.84 14.03
CA TYR A 836 11.20 -32.01 12.99
C TYR A 836 11.74 -32.89 11.86
N SER A 837 11.89 -34.20 12.15
CA SER A 837 12.50 -35.18 11.22
C SER A 837 11.73 -35.41 9.93
N THR A 838 10.45 -35.02 9.88
CA THR A 838 9.58 -35.08 8.69
C THR A 838 9.73 -33.86 7.77
N TYR A 839 10.45 -32.81 8.21
CA TYR A 839 10.72 -31.62 7.43
C TYR A 839 12.11 -31.70 6.80
N ASN A 840 12.26 -31.17 5.58
CA ASN A 840 13.58 -30.96 5.02
C ASN A 840 14.33 -29.91 5.85
N GLN A 841 15.64 -30.00 5.85
CA GLN A 841 16.51 -29.19 6.70
C GLN A 841 17.47 -28.37 5.86
N SER A 842 17.97 -27.30 6.47
CA SER A 842 19.06 -26.50 5.90
C SER A 842 20.34 -27.30 5.77
N ARG A 843 21.05 -27.16 4.63
CA ARG A 843 22.38 -27.74 4.40
C ARG A 843 23.39 -27.31 5.47
N ARG A 844 23.18 -26.14 6.12
CA ARG A 844 24.04 -25.64 7.20
C ARG A 844 24.14 -26.63 8.36
N ILE A 845 23.07 -27.36 8.70
CA ILE A 845 23.12 -28.38 9.74
C ILE A 845 24.15 -29.45 9.40
N LEU A 846 24.18 -29.90 8.14
CA LEU A 846 25.10 -30.95 7.71
C LEU A 846 26.55 -30.45 7.60
N TYR A 847 26.77 -29.24 7.09
CA TYR A 847 28.11 -28.72 6.81
C TYR A 847 28.70 -27.88 7.93
N ASP A 848 27.91 -27.02 8.54
CA ASP A 848 28.34 -26.03 9.53
C ASP A 848 27.98 -26.44 10.97
N GLY A 849 27.13 -27.46 11.19
CA GLY A 849 26.74 -27.94 12.52
C GLY A 849 27.91 -28.53 13.30
N TRP A 850 27.87 -28.45 14.63
CA TRP A 850 28.89 -29.02 15.51
C TRP A 850 28.92 -30.58 15.39
N LYS A 851 30.11 -31.14 15.15
CA LYS A 851 30.32 -32.58 14.94
C LYS A 851 31.28 -33.18 15.94
N GLN A 852 32.31 -32.44 16.39
CA GLN A 852 33.35 -32.93 17.26
C GLN A 852 33.92 -31.82 18.16
N PRO A 853 34.54 -32.19 19.30
CA PRO A 853 35.22 -31.21 20.16
C PRO A 853 36.24 -30.36 19.40
N GLY A 854 36.15 -29.04 19.60
CA GLY A 854 36.92 -28.02 18.91
C GLY A 854 36.22 -27.32 17.76
N ASP A 855 35.09 -27.80 17.29
CA ASP A 855 34.32 -27.10 16.26
C ASP A 855 33.74 -25.77 16.78
N ILE A 856 33.90 -24.73 15.99
CA ILE A 856 33.38 -23.39 16.26
C ILE A 856 32.22 -23.12 15.27
N THR A 857 31.00 -23.08 15.78
CA THR A 857 29.82 -22.93 14.99
C THR A 857 28.69 -22.24 15.79
N ASP A 858 27.65 -21.79 15.09
CA ASP A 858 26.41 -21.27 15.68
C ASP A 858 25.28 -22.35 15.74
N ILE A 859 25.52 -23.55 15.18
CA ILE A 859 24.55 -24.66 15.16
C ILE A 859 24.97 -25.73 16.15
N PRO A 860 24.18 -26.01 17.20
CA PRO A 860 24.48 -27.01 18.21
C PRO A 860 24.57 -28.43 17.65
N ARG A 861 25.10 -29.34 18.45
CA ARG A 861 25.11 -30.76 18.14
C ARG A 861 23.68 -31.30 17.94
N TYR A 862 23.54 -32.37 17.18
CA TYR A 862 22.29 -33.07 17.01
C TYR A 862 21.62 -33.39 18.36
N GLY A 863 20.30 -33.29 18.40
CA GLY A 863 19.45 -33.54 19.57
C GLY A 863 19.33 -32.41 20.57
N VAL A 864 20.04 -31.31 20.38
CA VAL A 864 19.80 -30.09 21.15
C VAL A 864 18.57 -29.37 20.58
N THR A 865 17.53 -29.22 21.39
CA THR A 865 16.27 -28.59 20.99
C THR A 865 16.47 -27.11 20.72
N PRO A 866 16.16 -26.59 19.53
CA PRO A 866 16.24 -25.18 19.24
C PRO A 866 15.23 -24.39 20.09
N GLN A 867 15.60 -23.18 20.50
CA GLN A 867 14.77 -22.26 21.24
C GLN A 867 14.52 -21.01 20.44
N MET A 868 13.40 -20.32 20.71
CA MET A 868 13.06 -19.04 20.10
C MET A 868 13.92 -17.94 20.74
N ASP A 869 15.13 -17.78 20.28
CA ASP A 869 16.13 -16.88 20.82
C ASP A 869 16.76 -15.97 19.74
N SER A 870 17.73 -15.14 20.11
CA SER A 870 18.35 -14.16 19.22
C SER A 870 19.12 -14.77 18.04
N ARG A 871 19.37 -16.10 18.01
CA ARG A 871 19.99 -16.80 16.85
C ARG A 871 19.16 -16.66 15.59
N PHE A 872 17.85 -16.64 15.75
CA PHE A 872 16.89 -16.56 14.64
C PHE A 872 16.41 -15.12 14.34
N LEU A 873 16.91 -14.15 15.08
CA LEU A 873 16.64 -12.74 14.83
C LEU A 873 17.64 -12.18 13.83
N GLU A 874 17.15 -11.77 12.67
CA GLU A 874 17.99 -11.37 11.54
C GLU A 874 17.72 -9.93 11.08
N ASP A 875 18.76 -9.33 10.51
CA ASP A 875 18.66 -8.03 9.85
C ASP A 875 17.88 -8.19 8.53
N ALA A 876 16.69 -7.63 8.50
CA ALA A 876 15.78 -7.61 7.34
C ALA A 876 15.84 -6.30 6.55
N SER A 877 16.93 -5.55 6.69
CA SER A 877 17.22 -4.39 5.84
C SER A 877 17.38 -4.82 4.38
N PHE A 878 16.92 -3.99 3.47
CA PHE A 878 17.02 -4.30 2.04
C PHE A 878 17.15 -3.04 1.16
N LEU A 879 17.74 -3.24 -0.01
CA LEU A 879 17.71 -2.36 -1.17
C LEU A 879 17.17 -3.16 -2.35
N ARG A 880 16.07 -2.69 -2.95
CA ARG A 880 15.39 -3.37 -4.06
C ARG A 880 15.32 -2.48 -5.29
N LEU A 881 15.71 -3.02 -6.45
CA LEU A 881 15.45 -2.42 -7.75
C LEU A 881 14.00 -2.76 -8.13
N LYS A 882 13.10 -1.81 -7.80
CA LYS A 882 11.64 -1.99 -7.94
C LYS A 882 11.18 -2.01 -9.38
N ASN A 883 11.71 -1.13 -10.20
CA ASN A 883 11.28 -1.01 -11.58
C ASN A 883 12.42 -0.52 -12.49
N VAL A 884 12.54 -1.13 -13.65
CA VAL A 884 13.36 -0.64 -14.77
C VAL A 884 12.50 -0.67 -16.03
N MET A 885 12.40 0.45 -16.72
CA MET A 885 11.61 0.56 -17.95
C MET A 885 12.44 1.23 -19.05
N LEU A 886 12.45 0.62 -20.22
CA LEU A 886 12.93 1.22 -21.46
C LEU A 886 11.73 1.44 -22.38
N SER A 887 11.45 2.70 -22.71
CA SER A 887 10.32 3.07 -23.56
C SER A 887 10.78 3.89 -24.76
N TYR A 888 10.04 3.77 -25.86
CA TYR A 888 10.24 4.54 -27.07
C TYR A 888 8.91 5.15 -27.53
N SER A 889 8.86 6.48 -27.53
CA SER A 889 7.75 7.24 -28.11
C SER A 889 8.00 7.47 -29.58
N LEU A 890 7.08 7.00 -30.43
CA LEU A 890 7.23 7.11 -31.89
C LEU A 890 7.18 8.58 -32.32
N PRO A 891 8.09 9.00 -33.20
CA PRO A 891 8.08 10.36 -33.73
C PRO A 891 6.75 10.66 -34.44
N SER A 892 6.18 11.81 -34.18
CA SER A 892 4.90 12.21 -34.72
C SER A 892 4.94 12.36 -36.26
N ASN A 893 6.10 12.51 -36.89
CA ASN A 893 6.25 12.39 -38.38
C ASN A 893 5.83 11.03 -38.91
N MET A 894 6.06 9.97 -38.15
CA MET A 894 5.60 8.61 -38.52
C MET A 894 4.09 8.47 -38.24
N LEU A 895 3.61 9.04 -37.16
CA LEU A 895 2.21 8.94 -36.74
C LEU A 895 1.27 9.72 -37.68
N ARG A 896 1.67 10.90 -38.17
CA ARG A 896 0.90 11.66 -39.18
C ARG A 896 0.65 10.87 -40.47
N LYS A 897 1.56 9.98 -40.84
CA LYS A 897 1.36 9.14 -42.04
C LYS A 897 0.25 8.09 -41.83
N SER A 898 0.02 7.68 -40.60
CA SER A 898 -1.05 6.71 -40.26
C SER A 898 -2.44 7.32 -40.31
N LYS A 899 -2.57 8.65 -40.08
CA LYS A 899 -3.85 9.39 -39.96
C LYS A 899 -4.79 8.90 -38.84
N PHE A 900 -4.35 7.94 -38.04
CA PHE A 900 -5.16 7.32 -36.98
C PHE A 900 -4.59 7.62 -35.59
N PHE A 901 -3.28 7.66 -35.43
CA PHE A 901 -2.63 7.79 -34.11
C PHE A 901 -2.12 9.20 -33.88
N THR A 902 -2.43 9.80 -32.74
CA THR A 902 -1.85 11.07 -32.28
C THR A 902 -0.61 10.82 -31.44
N SER A 903 -0.57 9.69 -30.69
CA SER A 903 0.59 9.25 -29.90
C SER A 903 0.70 7.73 -29.93
N ALA A 904 1.93 7.22 -29.92
CA ALA A 904 2.21 5.79 -29.77
C ALA A 904 3.53 5.61 -29.01
N ARG A 905 3.50 4.79 -27.95
CA ARG A 905 4.66 4.41 -27.12
C ARG A 905 4.73 2.90 -27.03
N ILE A 906 5.94 2.36 -27.15
CA ILE A 906 6.25 0.95 -26.93
C ILE A 906 7.23 0.90 -25.75
N TYR A 907 7.10 -0.06 -24.87
CA TYR A 907 8.01 -0.22 -23.73
C TYR A 907 8.23 -1.68 -23.35
N ILE A 908 9.39 -1.91 -22.76
CA ILE A 908 9.73 -3.13 -22.03
C ILE A 908 10.07 -2.76 -20.59
N GLN A 909 9.76 -3.64 -19.68
CA GLN A 909 9.83 -3.37 -18.25
C GLN A 909 10.16 -4.62 -17.46
N ALA A 910 10.88 -4.41 -16.36
CA ALA A 910 11.13 -5.44 -15.38
C ALA A 910 10.95 -4.90 -13.97
N GLN A 911 10.34 -5.69 -13.10
CA GLN A 911 10.09 -5.34 -11.70
C GLN A 911 10.77 -6.30 -10.74
N ASN A 912 11.15 -5.79 -9.56
CA ASN A 912 11.79 -6.54 -8.47
C ASN A 912 13.00 -7.36 -8.95
N LEU A 913 13.80 -6.79 -9.89
CA LEU A 913 14.90 -7.50 -10.54
C LEU A 913 15.96 -7.99 -9.56
N PHE A 914 16.34 -7.14 -8.62
CA PHE A 914 17.38 -7.42 -7.64
C PHE A 914 16.95 -6.93 -6.27
N THR A 915 17.21 -7.76 -5.25
CA THR A 915 17.09 -7.41 -3.83
C THR A 915 18.41 -7.71 -3.15
N PHE A 916 19.00 -6.69 -2.54
CA PHE A 916 20.21 -6.79 -1.73
C PHE A 916 19.79 -6.78 -0.27
N THR A 917 20.08 -7.86 0.47
CA THR A 917 19.70 -8.04 1.88
C THR A 917 20.63 -9.01 2.55
N ALA A 918 20.79 -8.89 3.86
CA ALA A 918 21.46 -9.87 4.71
C ALA A 918 20.48 -10.94 5.25
N PHE A 919 19.18 -10.72 5.09
CA PHE A 919 18.14 -11.65 5.55
C PHE A 919 18.25 -13.01 4.86
N SER A 920 18.29 -14.09 5.65
CA SER A 920 18.46 -15.44 5.13
C SER A 920 17.15 -16.09 4.64
N GLY A 921 15.98 -15.49 4.93
CA GLY A 921 14.68 -15.93 4.43
C GLY A 921 14.47 -15.60 2.94
N ILE A 922 13.27 -15.94 2.42
CA ILE A 922 12.96 -15.77 1.00
C ILE A 922 12.85 -14.28 0.63
N ASP A 923 12.15 -13.49 1.46
CA ASP A 923 11.93 -12.07 1.20
C ASP A 923 11.98 -11.26 2.50
N PRO A 924 12.78 -10.17 2.57
CA PRO A 924 12.87 -9.32 3.75
C PRO A 924 11.67 -8.38 3.93
N GLU A 925 10.75 -8.30 2.98
CA GLU A 925 9.66 -7.32 2.94
C GLU A 925 8.36 -7.84 3.60
N ALA A 926 8.46 -8.74 4.55
CA ALA A 926 7.31 -9.18 5.33
C ALA A 926 6.79 -8.08 6.28
N SER A 927 5.49 -8.05 6.59
CA SER A 927 4.96 -7.21 7.66
C SER A 927 5.03 -7.94 9.00
N GLY A 928 5.29 -7.18 10.08
CA GLY A 928 5.33 -7.73 11.43
C GLY A 928 6.73 -8.09 11.91
N ASN A 929 6.78 -8.74 13.07
CA ASN A 929 8.00 -9.07 13.79
C ASN A 929 8.52 -10.50 13.49
N VAL A 930 7.68 -11.37 12.90
CA VAL A 930 8.02 -12.77 12.59
C VAL A 930 7.79 -13.03 11.10
N TYR A 931 8.80 -13.58 10.44
CA TYR A 931 8.72 -14.12 9.09
C TYR A 931 8.24 -15.58 9.16
N LYS A 932 7.17 -15.93 8.45
CA LYS A 932 6.51 -17.23 8.57
C LYS A 932 5.92 -17.64 7.22
N ALA A 933 6.55 -18.60 6.52
CA ALA A 933 6.06 -19.27 5.30
C ALA A 933 5.23 -18.35 4.36
N GLN A 934 5.75 -17.16 4.10
CA GLN A 934 5.02 -16.15 3.32
C GLN A 934 5.16 -16.40 1.83
N TYR A 935 4.11 -16.04 1.08
CA TYR A 935 4.14 -16.05 -0.37
C TYR A 935 5.22 -15.10 -0.88
N PRO A 936 6.27 -15.59 -1.58
CA PRO A 936 7.43 -14.79 -1.96
C PRO A 936 7.08 -13.76 -3.03
N MET A 937 7.81 -12.65 -3.05
CA MET A 937 7.68 -11.65 -4.10
C MET A 937 8.05 -12.22 -5.47
N SER A 938 7.35 -11.76 -6.49
CA SER A 938 7.63 -12.12 -7.87
C SER A 938 8.56 -11.11 -8.54
N ARG A 939 9.42 -11.63 -9.43
CA ARG A 939 10.12 -10.86 -10.45
C ARG A 939 9.25 -10.88 -11.70
N GLN A 940 8.96 -9.71 -12.27
CA GLN A 940 8.06 -9.60 -13.42
C GLN A 940 8.79 -9.01 -14.62
N TYR A 941 8.48 -9.52 -15.81
CA TYR A 941 8.95 -9.01 -17.08
C TYR A 941 7.75 -8.77 -17.99
N SER A 942 7.64 -7.59 -18.56
CA SER A 942 6.51 -7.24 -19.40
C SER A 942 6.91 -6.35 -20.57
N MET A 943 6.08 -6.37 -21.58
CA MET A 943 6.12 -5.44 -22.71
C MET A 943 4.74 -4.83 -22.91
N GLY A 944 4.69 -3.60 -23.35
CA GLY A 944 3.42 -2.94 -23.58
C GLY A 944 3.44 -1.91 -24.69
N VAL A 945 2.25 -1.53 -25.08
CA VAL A 945 2.00 -0.54 -26.12
C VAL A 945 0.89 0.40 -25.66
N ASP A 946 1.13 1.71 -25.76
CA ASP A 946 0.15 2.75 -25.50
C ASP A 946 -0.14 3.46 -26.84
N LEU A 947 -1.40 3.53 -27.21
CA LEU A 947 -1.88 4.17 -28.43
C LEU A 947 -2.91 5.24 -28.08
N THR A 948 -2.76 6.43 -28.65
CA THR A 948 -3.77 7.50 -28.56
C THR A 948 -4.24 7.86 -29.98
N PHE A 949 -5.54 7.94 -30.13
CA PHE A 949 -6.26 8.23 -31.37
C PHE A 949 -6.78 9.64 -31.40
#